data_b26a7ce9fde94ac38ff96784a46bdc86
#
_entry.id   b26a7ce9fde94ac38ff96784a46bdc86
#
_cell.length_a   1.000
_cell.length_b   1.000
_cell.length_c   1.000
_cell.angle_alpha   90.00
_cell.angle_beta   90.00
_cell.angle_gamma   90.00
#
_symmetry.space_group_name_H-M   'P 1'
#
loop_
_entity.id
_entity.type
_entity.pdbx_description
1 polymer ?
#
loop_
_entity_poly.entity_id
_entity_poly.type
_entity_poly.pdbx_seq_one_letter_code
_entity_poly.pdbx_strand_id
1 'polypeptide(L)'
;MKVEARSHHVHGHGHGEEEKVMTRKQKAESKAQEVEHTPKKAKVENEDGHTNGKSASNVLEEYDDFCKATNEQLSLEQMKEILEANGLDSSGSDLEITRRCQDLLFFGALEKCMVCSGNLEFDGRRYACRGFYSEWSSCTFSTRDPPRKEEPIKLPDSVQDSPVSDLLKKYQDQSKRPQRDLGLAIKPFTGMMISLMGRLNRTHGYWKTTIEKHGGKVANSIIGATCLVASPAERERGGTSKLAEAMERGIPVVREAWLTDSIEKQEPQPLEAYDLVSDLSVAGKGIPWDKQDHGEEAIESLSAELKLYGKRGVYKDTKLQEQGGKIFEKDGILYNCAFSVCDQGRKLNDYCVMQLIVVPENRLHLYFKKGRVGDDPNAEERLEECENDDNAIKEFVRLFEEITGNEFESWEREKKFEKKPLKFYPIDMDDGVEVRHGALGLRQLGIAATHCKLEPMVANFLKVLCSQEIYKYALMEMGYDSPDLPIGMVTNLHLKRCEEVLLEFIEKVKSLKETGPKADAIWSDFSQRWFTLMHSTRPFIFRDHQEIAEHAAAALEGVRDITLASHLIGDMTGSTIDDPLSDTYKKLGCSISPLEKDSDDYKMIVKYLEKTYEPVKVGDIEYGVSVENIFAVEPSACPSYEDIVKLPNKVLLWCGSRSSNLLRHLHKGFLPAICSLPVPGYMFGKAIVCSDAAAEAARYGFTAADRPEGFLVLAIASLGNEITELKSPPEDTTSLEEKKIGVKGLGKKKTDESEHFVWKDDIKVPCGRIIATEHEDSPLEYNEYAVYDPKQVRISYLVGVKYEEKDAVIDTAE
;
A
#
# COMPACT_ATOMS: atom_id res chain seq x y z
N MET A 1 -32.97 -17.00 -46.03
CA MET A 1 -34.23 -16.39 -46.45
C MET A 1 -34.32 -15.03 -45.82
N LYS A 2 -34.19 -13.99 -46.64
CA LYS A 2 -34.44 -12.57 -46.28
C LYS A 2 -35.92 -12.33 -46.05
N VAL A 3 -36.28 -11.52 -45.12
CA VAL A 3 -37.45 -10.61 -45.24
C VAL A 3 -37.15 -9.31 -44.44
N GLU A 4 -37.39 -8.27 -45.15
CA GLU A 4 -37.15 -6.88 -45.02
C GLU A 4 -38.08 -6.13 -44.05
N ALA A 5 -37.62 -4.94 -43.71
CA ALA A 5 -38.27 -3.86 -42.99
C ALA A 5 -39.55 -3.33 -43.64
N ARG A 6 -40.41 -2.74 -42.83
CA ARG A 6 -41.30 -1.61 -43.27
C ARG A 6 -41.57 -0.63 -42.12
N SER A 7 -41.20 0.60 -42.40
CA SER A 7 -41.53 1.83 -41.72
C SER A 7 -42.97 2.26 -41.91
N HIS A 8 -43.60 2.89 -40.91
CA HIS A 8 -44.74 3.79 -41.14
C HIS A 8 -44.57 5.10 -40.38
N HIS A 9 -44.50 6.15 -41.19
CA HIS A 9 -44.75 7.55 -40.82
C HIS A 9 -46.21 7.80 -40.52
N VAL A 10 -46.52 8.62 -39.52
CA VAL A 10 -47.73 9.45 -39.49
C VAL A 10 -47.39 10.84 -38.96
N HIS A 11 -47.79 11.83 -39.76
CA HIS A 11 -47.77 13.27 -39.51
C HIS A 11 -48.86 13.71 -38.54
N GLY A 12 -48.67 14.81 -37.83
CA GLY A 12 -49.68 15.62 -37.18
C GLY A 12 -49.18 16.98 -36.69
N HIS A 13 -49.62 18.03 -37.35
CA HIS A 13 -49.49 19.46 -37.09
C HIS A 13 -49.91 19.84 -35.65
N GLY A 14 -49.34 20.84 -34.93
CA GLY A 14 -49.12 22.22 -35.27
C GLY A 14 -49.39 23.08 -34.04
N HIS A 15 -48.87 24.23 -34.06
CA HIS A 15 -49.08 25.46 -33.30
C HIS A 15 -48.04 25.81 -32.26
N GLY A 16 -47.35 26.91 -32.62
CA GLY A 16 -46.36 27.53 -31.86
C GLY A 16 -46.90 28.52 -30.81
N GLU A 17 -46.06 28.76 -29.84
CA GLU A 17 -46.04 30.03 -29.12
C GLU A 17 -44.58 30.42 -28.87
N GLU A 18 -44.28 31.61 -29.38
CA GLU A 18 -43.03 32.31 -29.15
C GLU A 18 -42.96 32.79 -27.70
N GLU A 19 -42.00 32.37 -26.94
CA GLU A 19 -41.59 33.06 -25.71
C GLU A 19 -40.15 33.51 -25.81
N LYS A 20 -39.97 34.81 -25.62
CA LYS A 20 -38.75 35.58 -25.79
C LYS A 20 -37.69 35.16 -24.75
N VAL A 21 -36.55 34.75 -25.26
CA VAL A 21 -35.29 34.61 -24.45
C VAL A 21 -34.77 36.01 -24.12
N MET A 22 -34.91 36.43 -22.88
CA MET A 22 -34.20 37.59 -22.34
C MET A 22 -32.83 37.15 -21.84
N THR A 23 -31.81 37.78 -22.44
CA THR A 23 -30.42 37.51 -22.15
C THR A 23 -30.02 38.02 -20.76
N ARG A 24 -29.25 37.15 -20.06
CA ARG A 24 -28.64 37.34 -18.73
C ARG A 24 -27.66 38.49 -18.56
N LYS A 25 -27.83 39.61 -19.28
CA LYS A 25 -26.87 40.73 -19.21
C LYS A 25 -27.40 41.98 -18.47
N GLN A 26 -28.59 41.92 -17.90
CA GLN A 26 -29.22 43.08 -17.22
C GLN A 26 -29.49 42.90 -15.72
N LYS A 27 -28.85 41.90 -15.06
CA LYS A 27 -29.01 41.73 -13.60
C LYS A 27 -27.74 41.94 -12.77
N ALA A 28 -26.69 42.49 -13.40
CA ALA A 28 -25.40 42.71 -12.73
C ALA A 28 -25.13 44.21 -12.38
N GLU A 29 -26.03 45.13 -12.66
CA GLU A 29 -25.78 46.56 -12.43
C GLU A 29 -26.61 47.21 -11.31
N SER A 30 -27.26 46.49 -10.44
CA SER A 30 -28.08 47.13 -9.39
C SER A 30 -27.78 46.67 -7.94
N LYS A 31 -26.54 46.21 -7.66
CA LYS A 31 -26.08 45.94 -6.26
C LYS A 31 -24.64 46.33 -6.03
N ALA A 32 -24.27 47.55 -6.38
CA ALA A 32 -23.01 48.14 -5.99
C ALA A 32 -23.23 49.57 -5.49
N GLN A 33 -23.82 49.71 -4.31
CA GLN A 33 -23.69 50.92 -3.48
C GLN A 33 -24.03 50.56 -2.02
N GLU A 34 -23.17 51.09 -1.12
CA GLU A 34 -23.21 51.04 0.35
C GLU A 34 -22.69 49.69 0.94
N VAL A 35 -21.58 49.63 1.69
CA VAL A 35 -21.15 50.47 2.82
C VAL A 35 -19.61 50.39 2.96
N GLU A 36 -18.99 51.56 2.96
CA GLU A 36 -17.66 51.83 3.50
C GLU A 36 -17.70 51.83 5.01
N HIS A 37 -16.95 50.94 5.66
CA HIS A 37 -16.46 51.20 7.02
C HIS A 37 -15.07 50.59 7.18
N THR A 38 -14.10 51.45 7.17
CA THR A 38 -12.71 51.22 7.58
C THR A 38 -12.60 51.09 9.12
N PRO A 39 -11.83 50.17 9.66
CA PRO A 39 -11.20 50.35 10.95
C PRO A 39 -9.73 50.74 10.80
N LYS A 40 -9.38 51.75 11.54
CA LYS A 40 -8.11 52.41 11.68
C LYS A 40 -6.97 51.47 12.06
N LYS A 41 -5.84 51.62 11.35
CA LYS A 41 -4.53 51.09 11.74
C LYS A 41 -4.12 51.65 13.11
N ALA A 42 -3.84 50.72 14.05
CA ALA A 42 -3.01 51.02 15.20
C ALA A 42 -1.54 50.85 14.81
N LYS A 43 -0.82 51.94 14.83
CA LYS A 43 0.65 51.96 14.76
C LYS A 43 1.19 51.36 16.05
N VAL A 44 1.95 50.28 15.91
CA VAL A 44 2.94 49.90 16.91
C VAL A 44 4.29 50.22 16.33
N GLU A 45 4.91 51.21 16.91
CA GLU A 45 6.30 51.54 16.73
C GLU A 45 7.14 50.44 17.41
N ASN A 46 7.97 49.78 16.65
CA ASN A 46 9.11 49.04 17.19
C ASN A 46 10.37 49.62 16.60
N GLU A 47 11.20 50.03 17.52
CA GLU A 47 12.49 50.63 17.31
C GLU A 47 13.50 49.69 16.63
N ASP A 48 14.31 50.31 15.85
CA ASP A 48 15.52 49.94 15.16
C ASP A 48 16.34 48.74 15.64
N GLY A 49 16.46 47.77 14.75
CA GLY A 49 17.60 46.92 14.63
C GLY A 49 18.02 46.85 13.16
N HIS A 50 18.98 47.68 12.80
CA HIS A 50 19.62 47.69 11.49
C HIS A 50 20.30 46.33 11.26
N THR A 51 19.64 45.43 10.51
CA THR A 51 20.34 44.41 9.75
C THR A 51 20.08 44.67 8.27
N ASN A 52 21.16 44.99 7.55
CA ASN A 52 21.23 45.13 6.11
C ASN A 52 20.78 43.80 5.46
N GLY A 53 19.51 43.58 5.30
CA GLY A 53 18.95 42.51 4.50
C GLY A 53 19.12 42.82 3.02
N LYS A 54 20.17 42.29 2.39
CA LYS A 54 20.20 42.16 0.95
C LYS A 54 19.00 41.31 0.53
N SER A 55 18.27 41.70 -0.49
CA SER A 55 17.16 40.93 -1.06
C SER A 55 17.67 39.55 -1.46
N ALA A 56 16.89 38.51 -1.23
CA ALA A 56 17.23 37.11 -1.56
C ALA A 56 17.64 36.91 -3.04
N SER A 57 17.09 37.73 -3.94
CA SER A 57 17.47 37.74 -5.36
C SER A 57 18.91 38.22 -5.58
N ASN A 58 19.36 39.18 -4.79
CA ASN A 58 20.74 39.71 -4.92
C ASN A 58 21.78 38.70 -4.44
N VAL A 59 21.46 37.89 -3.45
CA VAL A 59 22.38 36.83 -2.95
C VAL A 59 22.55 35.72 -3.98
N LEU A 60 21.49 35.33 -4.68
CA LEU A 60 21.58 34.33 -5.73
C LEU A 60 22.36 34.80 -6.95
N GLU A 61 22.20 36.05 -7.36
CA GLU A 61 22.98 36.66 -8.45
C GLU A 61 24.48 36.76 -8.05
N GLU A 62 24.77 37.17 -6.83
CA GLU A 62 26.16 37.21 -6.31
C GLU A 62 26.76 35.79 -6.25
N TYR A 63 25.97 34.76 -5.92
CA TYR A 63 26.43 33.39 -5.91
C TYR A 63 26.72 32.87 -7.32
N ASP A 64 25.86 33.17 -8.29
CA ASP A 64 26.07 32.75 -9.68
C ASP A 64 27.33 33.37 -10.28
N ASP A 65 27.60 34.64 -9.99
CA ASP A 65 28.81 35.31 -10.42
C ASP A 65 30.05 34.78 -9.71
N PHE A 66 29.93 34.44 -8.43
CA PHE A 66 30.99 33.75 -7.69
C PHE A 66 31.28 32.37 -8.25
N CYS A 67 30.26 31.61 -8.63
CA CYS A 67 30.45 30.27 -9.27
C CYS A 67 31.18 30.39 -10.61
N LYS A 68 30.86 31.36 -11.43
CA LYS A 68 31.57 31.64 -12.70
C LYS A 68 33.05 31.93 -12.44
N ALA A 69 33.33 32.87 -11.52
CA ALA A 69 34.69 33.25 -11.17
C ALA A 69 35.52 32.08 -10.64
N THR A 70 34.93 31.24 -9.79
CA THR A 70 35.63 30.06 -9.23
C THR A 70 35.89 29.00 -10.29
N ASN A 71 34.97 28.79 -11.24
CA ASN A 71 35.16 27.84 -12.34
C ASN A 71 36.30 28.25 -13.28
N GLU A 72 36.50 29.54 -13.45
CA GLU A 72 37.58 30.07 -14.29
C GLU A 72 38.95 30.06 -13.63
N GLN A 73 39.00 30.14 -12.30
CA GLN A 73 40.23 30.42 -11.55
C GLN A 73 40.72 29.25 -10.66
N LEU A 74 39.86 28.27 -10.37
CA LEU A 74 40.23 27.09 -9.57
C LEU A 74 40.23 25.82 -10.42
N SER A 75 41.31 25.01 -10.29
CA SER A 75 41.32 23.67 -10.86
C SER A 75 40.53 22.70 -9.97
N LEU A 76 40.11 21.57 -10.55
CA LEU A 76 39.42 20.52 -9.81
C LEU A 76 40.26 19.98 -8.64
N GLU A 77 41.56 19.87 -8.83
CA GLU A 77 42.49 19.41 -7.78
C GLU A 77 42.54 20.41 -6.62
N GLN A 78 42.61 21.70 -6.90
CA GLN A 78 42.52 22.75 -5.88
C GLN A 78 41.19 22.75 -5.12
N MET A 79 40.08 22.46 -5.82
CA MET A 79 38.79 22.31 -5.18
C MET A 79 38.75 21.12 -4.23
N LYS A 80 39.34 19.98 -4.61
CA LYS A 80 39.48 18.81 -3.72
C LYS A 80 40.31 19.13 -2.48
N GLU A 81 41.48 19.77 -2.66
CA GLU A 81 42.34 20.21 -1.55
C GLU A 81 41.60 21.15 -0.57
N ILE A 82 40.82 22.06 -1.08
CA ILE A 82 39.96 22.95 -0.25
C ILE A 82 38.96 22.15 0.56
N LEU A 83 38.28 21.18 -0.06
CA LEU A 83 37.31 20.34 0.63
C LEU A 83 37.97 19.50 1.73
N GLU A 84 39.09 18.87 1.44
CA GLU A 84 39.88 18.07 2.38
C GLU A 84 40.38 18.89 3.57
N ALA A 85 40.90 20.10 3.31
CA ALA A 85 41.37 21.02 4.35
C ALA A 85 40.27 21.40 5.33
N ASN A 86 39.01 21.35 4.92
CA ASN A 86 37.84 21.67 5.74
C ASN A 86 37.08 20.42 6.24
N GLY A 87 37.66 19.24 6.03
CA GLY A 87 37.07 17.96 6.49
C GLY A 87 35.79 17.58 5.78
N LEU A 88 35.65 18.01 4.52
CA LEU A 88 34.52 17.67 3.65
C LEU A 88 34.92 16.59 2.63
N ASP A 89 33.92 15.88 2.12
CA ASP A 89 34.14 14.84 1.14
C ASP A 89 34.62 15.39 -0.20
N SER A 90 35.78 14.93 -0.66
CA SER A 90 36.40 15.30 -1.94
C SER A 90 36.12 14.29 -3.05
N SER A 91 35.36 13.24 -2.78
CA SER A 91 34.96 12.21 -3.76
C SER A 91 33.72 12.58 -4.57
N GLY A 92 33.50 11.91 -5.68
CA GLY A 92 32.35 12.08 -6.55
C GLY A 92 32.69 12.58 -7.94
N SER A 93 31.68 12.97 -8.71
CA SER A 93 31.85 13.58 -10.05
C SER A 93 32.42 15.00 -9.96
N ASP A 94 33.05 15.45 -11.02
CA ASP A 94 33.59 16.81 -11.12
C ASP A 94 32.55 17.88 -10.78
N LEU A 95 31.30 17.68 -11.19
CA LEU A 95 30.21 18.60 -10.91
C LEU A 95 29.82 18.62 -9.41
N GLU A 96 29.82 17.46 -8.77
CA GLU A 96 29.53 17.35 -7.33
C GLU A 96 30.63 18.00 -6.48
N ILE A 97 31.88 17.77 -6.82
CA ILE A 97 33.05 18.37 -6.18
C ILE A 97 32.99 19.89 -6.33
N THR A 98 32.77 20.38 -7.54
CA THR A 98 32.69 21.83 -7.83
C THR A 98 31.56 22.48 -7.04
N ARG A 99 30.36 21.94 -7.04
CA ARG A 99 29.21 22.46 -6.30
C ARG A 99 29.46 22.47 -4.79
N ARG A 100 30.05 21.43 -4.27
CA ARG A 100 30.36 21.30 -2.84
C ARG A 100 31.41 22.31 -2.40
N CYS A 101 32.41 22.52 -3.23
CA CYS A 101 33.46 23.51 -2.98
C CYS A 101 32.89 24.94 -3.06
N GLN A 102 32.09 25.25 -4.06
CA GLN A 102 31.46 26.57 -4.22
C GLN A 102 30.50 26.89 -3.07
N ASP A 103 29.71 25.92 -2.61
CA ASP A 103 28.82 26.09 -1.46
C ASP A 103 29.62 26.38 -0.17
N LEU A 104 30.71 25.61 0.04
CA LEU A 104 31.61 25.82 1.16
C LEU A 104 32.18 27.26 1.17
N LEU A 105 32.75 27.68 0.05
CA LEU A 105 33.47 28.96 -0.05
C LEU A 105 32.55 30.16 0.08
N PHE A 106 31.32 30.07 -0.40
CA PHE A 106 30.39 31.16 -0.37
C PHE A 106 29.57 31.23 0.92
N PHE A 107 29.01 30.11 1.37
CA PHE A 107 28.10 30.04 2.52
C PHE A 107 28.75 29.52 3.82
N GLY A 108 29.95 28.97 3.76
CA GLY A 108 30.65 28.37 4.90
C GLY A 108 30.50 26.84 4.98
N ALA A 109 31.31 26.22 5.82
CA ALA A 109 31.33 24.78 5.99
C ALA A 109 30.04 24.27 6.65
N LEU A 110 29.44 23.23 6.06
CA LEU A 110 28.27 22.57 6.62
C LEU A 110 28.64 21.77 7.86
N GLU A 111 27.79 21.80 8.87
CA GLU A 111 27.85 20.83 9.94
C GLU A 111 27.36 19.45 9.50
N LYS A 112 27.70 18.45 10.30
CA LYS A 112 27.20 17.09 10.07
C LYS A 112 25.71 16.97 10.32
N CYS A 113 25.09 16.03 9.66
CA CYS A 113 23.66 15.74 9.86
C CYS A 113 23.38 15.43 11.34
N MET A 114 22.38 16.11 11.90
CA MET A 114 21.94 15.93 13.29
C MET A 114 21.35 14.55 13.58
N VAL A 115 20.97 13.81 12.54
CA VAL A 115 20.33 12.48 12.67
C VAL A 115 21.35 11.36 12.62
N CYS A 116 22.22 11.34 11.60
CA CYS A 116 23.16 10.22 11.37
C CYS A 116 24.62 10.63 11.34
N SER A 117 24.93 11.91 11.54
CA SER A 117 26.29 12.47 11.42
C SER A 117 26.92 12.36 10.03
N GLY A 118 26.11 12.07 9.01
CA GLY A 118 26.54 12.06 7.61
C GLY A 118 26.75 13.46 7.04
N ASN A 119 27.24 13.53 5.81
CA ASN A 119 27.45 14.80 5.11
C ASN A 119 26.13 15.32 4.51
N LEU A 120 25.93 16.63 4.62
CA LEU A 120 24.83 17.33 3.94
C LEU A 120 25.32 17.84 2.58
N GLU A 121 24.46 17.78 1.57
CA GLU A 121 24.74 18.23 0.23
C GLU A 121 23.51 18.92 -0.39
N PHE A 122 23.75 19.98 -1.15
CA PHE A 122 22.67 20.70 -1.81
C PHE A 122 22.22 20.00 -3.08
N ASP A 123 20.94 19.64 -3.17
CA ASP A 123 20.36 18.90 -4.29
C ASP A 123 19.69 19.81 -5.36
N GLY A 124 19.78 21.15 -5.18
CA GLY A 124 19.12 22.14 -6.03
C GLY A 124 17.88 22.77 -5.38
N ARG A 125 17.32 22.17 -4.35
CA ARG A 125 16.15 22.68 -3.61
C ARG A 125 16.40 22.80 -2.11
N ARG A 126 17.14 21.87 -1.55
CA ARG A 126 17.43 21.76 -0.12
C ARG A 126 18.76 21.07 0.09
N TYR A 127 19.20 21.07 1.32
CA TYR A 127 20.38 20.29 1.75
C TYR A 127 19.89 18.95 2.26
N ALA A 128 20.29 17.87 1.58
CA ALA A 128 19.93 16.50 1.92
C ALA A 128 21.13 15.73 2.48
N CYS A 129 20.89 14.87 3.44
CA CYS A 129 21.92 13.99 3.99
C CYS A 129 22.31 12.89 3.00
N ARG A 130 23.60 12.63 2.86
CA ARG A 130 24.17 11.54 2.06
C ARG A 130 24.64 10.34 2.89
N GLY A 131 24.44 10.38 4.20
CA GLY A 131 24.77 9.31 5.11
C GLY A 131 23.74 8.19 5.16
N PHE A 132 24.02 7.21 6.01
CA PHE A 132 23.12 6.11 6.30
C PHE A 132 22.59 6.24 7.72
N TYR A 133 21.29 6.04 7.91
CA TYR A 133 20.68 5.96 9.22
C TYR A 133 20.93 4.58 9.86
N SER A 134 20.80 3.53 9.07
CA SER A 134 21.05 2.14 9.46
C SER A 134 21.53 1.33 8.25
N GLU A 135 21.82 0.07 8.48
CA GLU A 135 22.11 -0.90 7.41
C GLU A 135 20.94 -1.11 6.43
N TRP A 136 19.72 -0.70 6.81
CA TRP A 136 18.51 -0.82 6.01
C TRP A 136 18.19 0.42 5.20
N SER A 137 18.62 1.59 5.64
CA SER A 137 18.17 2.84 5.06
C SER A 137 19.21 3.93 5.01
N SER A 138 19.23 4.67 3.92
CA SER A 138 19.88 5.97 3.81
C SER A 138 19.16 6.97 4.70
N CYS A 139 19.90 7.92 5.24
CA CYS A 139 19.30 9.02 5.99
C CYS A 139 18.46 9.91 5.06
N THR A 140 17.22 10.16 5.43
CA THR A 140 16.28 10.99 4.66
C THR A 140 16.19 12.42 5.19
N PHE A 141 17.05 12.79 6.14
CA PHE A 141 17.08 14.14 6.68
C PHE A 141 17.38 15.16 5.60
N SER A 142 16.57 16.20 5.52
CA SER A 142 16.79 17.33 4.63
C SER A 142 16.32 18.62 5.29
N THR A 143 16.98 19.73 4.94
CA THR A 143 16.66 21.05 5.50
C THR A 143 16.93 22.13 4.47
N ARG A 144 16.20 23.24 4.57
CA ARG A 144 16.46 24.45 3.77
C ARG A 144 17.46 25.39 4.43
N ASP A 145 17.59 25.28 5.74
CA ASP A 145 18.50 26.09 6.57
C ASP A 145 19.47 25.17 7.32
N PRO A 146 20.54 24.70 6.68
CA PRO A 146 21.49 23.80 7.30
C PRO A 146 22.37 24.52 8.31
N PRO A 147 22.68 23.91 9.46
CA PRO A 147 23.65 24.48 10.38
C PRO A 147 25.05 24.51 9.72
N ARG A 148 25.73 25.59 9.94
CA ARG A 148 27.09 25.82 9.41
C ARG A 148 28.09 26.02 10.54
N LYS A 149 29.30 25.53 10.32
CA LYS A 149 30.39 25.65 11.29
C LYS A 149 30.79 27.12 11.48
N GLU A 150 31.03 27.48 12.71
CA GLU A 150 31.51 28.83 13.05
C GLU A 150 33.00 29.06 12.73
N GLU A 151 33.74 27.99 12.47
CA GLU A 151 35.17 28.06 12.16
C GLU A 151 35.46 28.73 10.82
N PRO A 152 36.55 29.50 10.67
CA PRO A 152 36.97 30.05 9.40
C PRO A 152 37.30 28.95 8.39
N ILE A 153 37.01 29.22 7.11
CA ILE A 153 37.38 28.30 6.03
C ILE A 153 38.87 28.25 5.90
N LYS A 154 39.42 27.01 5.88
CA LYS A 154 40.87 26.77 5.70
C LYS A 154 41.17 26.71 4.19
N LEU A 155 42.12 27.59 3.76
CA LEU A 155 42.59 27.57 2.37
C LEU A 155 43.96 26.92 2.31
N PRO A 156 44.17 25.91 1.43
CA PRO A 156 45.46 25.29 1.22
C PRO A 156 46.47 26.27 0.60
N ASP A 157 47.75 26.02 0.79
CA ASP A 157 48.83 26.89 0.31
C ASP A 157 48.78 27.08 -1.23
N SER A 158 48.33 26.09 -1.96
CA SER A 158 48.15 26.11 -3.42
C SER A 158 47.13 27.19 -3.91
N VAL A 159 46.28 27.67 -3.02
CA VAL A 159 45.22 28.65 -3.34
C VAL A 159 45.48 30.01 -2.71
N GLN A 160 46.36 30.10 -1.68
CA GLN A 160 46.63 31.38 -0.93
C GLN A 160 47.18 32.50 -1.78
N ASP A 161 47.98 32.21 -2.80
CA ASP A 161 48.58 33.20 -3.71
C ASP A 161 47.81 33.35 -5.04
N SER A 162 46.65 32.74 -5.16
CA SER A 162 45.81 32.79 -6.35
C SER A 162 44.96 34.10 -6.40
N PRO A 163 44.61 34.64 -7.59
CA PRO A 163 43.68 35.77 -7.70
C PRO A 163 42.33 35.55 -7.04
N VAL A 164 41.92 34.30 -6.85
CA VAL A 164 40.70 33.90 -6.13
C VAL A 164 40.83 34.17 -4.65
N SER A 165 42.04 34.21 -4.09
CA SER A 165 42.25 34.39 -2.66
C SER A 165 41.62 35.68 -2.13
N ASP A 166 41.65 36.76 -2.88
CA ASP A 166 41.03 38.03 -2.48
C ASP A 166 39.50 37.99 -2.51
N LEU A 167 38.96 37.25 -3.46
CA LEU A 167 37.53 36.96 -3.53
C LEU A 167 37.08 36.05 -2.36
N LEU A 168 37.86 35.04 -2.04
CA LEU A 168 37.60 34.11 -0.96
C LEU A 168 37.72 34.72 0.43
N LYS A 169 38.69 35.63 0.66
CA LYS A 169 38.88 36.35 1.92
C LYS A 169 37.65 37.17 2.31
N LYS A 170 36.88 37.65 1.35
CA LYS A 170 35.61 38.37 1.57
C LYS A 170 34.57 37.50 2.33
N TYR A 171 34.58 36.19 2.14
CA TYR A 171 33.62 35.27 2.70
C TYR A 171 34.17 34.40 3.86
N GLN A 172 35.41 34.61 4.27
CA GLN A 172 36.01 33.93 5.43
C GLN A 172 35.48 34.43 6.78
N ASP A 173 35.02 35.67 6.84
CA ASP A 173 34.45 36.26 8.04
C ASP A 173 32.97 35.86 8.16
N GLN A 174 32.65 35.07 9.18
CA GLN A 174 31.33 34.53 9.43
C GLN A 174 30.23 35.60 9.56
N SER A 175 30.58 36.76 10.14
CA SER A 175 29.65 37.90 10.31
C SER A 175 29.18 38.48 8.97
N LYS A 176 29.90 38.21 7.90
CA LYS A 176 29.60 38.70 6.53
C LYS A 176 29.10 37.64 5.57
N ARG A 177 29.01 36.37 6.00
CA ARG A 177 28.56 35.28 5.16
C ARG A 177 27.06 35.44 4.83
N PRO A 178 26.68 35.41 3.56
CA PRO A 178 25.28 35.42 3.19
C PRO A 178 24.62 34.09 3.55
N GLN A 179 23.36 34.13 3.91
CA GLN A 179 22.54 32.93 4.05
C GLN A 179 21.85 32.63 2.73
N ARG A 180 21.82 31.34 2.34
CA ARG A 180 21.01 30.92 1.20
C ARG A 180 19.55 30.89 1.62
N ASP A 181 18.80 31.91 1.21
CA ASP A 181 17.36 31.93 1.44
C ASP A 181 16.65 31.08 0.37
N LEU A 182 16.28 29.85 0.74
CA LEU A 182 15.56 28.91 -0.08
C LEU A 182 14.02 29.05 0.05
N GLY A 183 13.57 29.96 0.93
CA GLY A 183 12.14 30.10 1.28
C GLY A 183 11.26 30.70 0.20
N LEU A 184 11.83 31.45 -0.75
CA LEU A 184 11.08 32.24 -1.72
C LEU A 184 11.11 31.69 -3.17
N ALA A 185 12.01 30.76 -3.50
CA ALA A 185 12.33 30.50 -4.89
C ALA A 185 11.61 29.30 -5.54
N ILE A 186 11.21 28.27 -4.80
CA ILE A 186 10.69 27.04 -5.43
C ILE A 186 9.40 26.59 -4.76
N LYS A 187 8.29 26.85 -5.45
CA LYS A 187 6.97 26.34 -5.06
C LYS A 187 6.84 24.86 -5.44
N PRO A 188 5.94 24.08 -4.77
CA PRO A 188 5.83 22.62 -4.97
C PRO A 188 5.68 22.20 -6.44
N PHE A 189 4.92 22.93 -7.23
CA PHE A 189 4.62 22.57 -8.62
C PHE A 189 5.39 23.39 -9.67
N THR A 190 6.44 24.07 -9.28
CA THR A 190 7.23 24.89 -10.21
C THR A 190 7.76 24.05 -11.38
N GLY A 191 7.45 24.47 -12.60
CA GLY A 191 7.85 23.79 -13.83
C GLY A 191 7.00 22.58 -14.20
N MET A 192 5.96 22.26 -13.41
CA MET A 192 5.08 21.14 -13.67
C MET A 192 3.84 21.54 -14.48
N MET A 193 3.45 20.67 -15.41
CA MET A 193 2.21 20.75 -16.17
C MET A 193 1.29 19.63 -15.72
N ILE A 194 0.23 19.97 -15.00
CA ILE A 194 -0.66 19.00 -14.36
C ILE A 194 -1.99 18.95 -15.12
N SER A 195 -2.42 17.78 -15.51
CA SER A 195 -3.73 17.56 -16.12
C SER A 195 -4.70 16.97 -15.09
N LEU A 196 -5.96 17.44 -15.13
CA LEU A 196 -7.01 16.99 -14.22
C LEU A 196 -8.08 16.21 -14.98
N MET A 197 -8.62 15.17 -14.38
CA MET A 197 -9.68 14.36 -14.97
C MET A 197 -10.65 13.83 -13.93
N GLY A 198 -11.91 13.75 -14.32
CA GLY A 198 -12.97 13.15 -13.54
C GLY A 198 -13.44 13.98 -12.36
N ARG A 199 -14.23 13.36 -11.50
CA ARG A 199 -14.78 14.00 -10.31
C ARG A 199 -13.80 13.86 -9.15
N LEU A 200 -13.14 14.94 -8.82
CA LEU A 200 -12.23 15.05 -7.68
C LEU A 200 -13.00 15.52 -6.43
N ASN A 201 -12.40 15.41 -5.25
CA ASN A 201 -12.98 15.89 -3.99
C ASN A 201 -13.16 17.41 -3.97
N ARG A 202 -12.30 18.13 -4.71
CA ARG A 202 -12.43 19.56 -4.97
C ARG A 202 -12.67 19.80 -6.45
N THR A 203 -13.31 20.91 -6.80
CA THR A 203 -13.59 21.26 -8.19
C THR A 203 -12.30 21.48 -9.00
N HIS A 204 -12.37 21.24 -10.29
CA HIS A 204 -11.24 21.53 -11.20
C HIS A 204 -10.83 23.02 -11.15
N GLY A 205 -11.79 23.92 -10.97
CA GLY A 205 -11.52 25.35 -10.79
C GLY A 205 -10.72 25.64 -9.52
N TYR A 206 -11.07 25.01 -8.41
CA TYR A 206 -10.31 25.10 -7.15
C TYR A 206 -8.88 24.60 -7.35
N TRP A 207 -8.71 23.45 -7.94
CA TRP A 207 -7.37 22.89 -8.16
C TRP A 207 -6.55 23.72 -9.15
N LYS A 208 -7.16 24.22 -10.21
CA LYS A 208 -6.47 25.11 -11.15
C LYS A 208 -5.87 26.32 -10.42
N THR A 209 -6.69 27.02 -9.66
CA THR A 209 -6.23 28.19 -8.88
C THR A 209 -5.15 27.80 -7.86
N THR A 210 -5.33 26.67 -7.19
CA THR A 210 -4.39 26.21 -6.18
C THR A 210 -3.05 25.79 -6.79
N ILE A 211 -3.05 25.04 -7.89
CA ILE A 211 -1.84 24.61 -8.60
C ILE A 211 -1.07 25.82 -9.12
N GLU A 212 -1.77 26.80 -9.73
CA GLU A 212 -1.15 28.03 -10.23
C GLU A 212 -0.54 28.86 -9.10
N LYS A 213 -1.24 28.97 -7.96
CA LYS A 213 -0.71 29.60 -6.74
C LYS A 213 0.59 28.95 -6.25
N HIS A 214 0.73 27.65 -6.42
CA HIS A 214 1.89 26.86 -6.00
C HIS A 214 2.89 26.61 -7.13
N GLY A 215 2.85 27.40 -8.20
CA GLY A 215 3.87 27.49 -9.25
C GLY A 215 3.70 26.53 -10.43
N GLY A 216 2.66 25.71 -10.45
CA GLY A 216 2.35 24.82 -11.55
C GLY A 216 1.46 25.45 -12.62
N LYS A 217 1.19 24.69 -13.68
CA LYS A 217 0.21 25.03 -14.72
C LYS A 217 -0.75 23.87 -14.91
N VAL A 218 -2.01 24.17 -15.19
CA VAL A 218 -3.02 23.15 -15.51
C VAL A 218 -3.19 23.02 -17.01
N ALA A 219 -3.03 21.83 -17.54
CA ALA A 219 -3.21 21.51 -18.95
C ALA A 219 -4.55 20.83 -19.21
N ASN A 220 -5.22 21.23 -20.29
CA ASN A 220 -6.42 20.57 -20.78
C ASN A 220 -6.10 19.29 -21.59
N SER A 221 -4.91 19.25 -22.17
CA SER A 221 -4.37 18.11 -22.92
C SER A 221 -3.41 17.28 -22.07
N ILE A 222 -3.31 16.01 -22.38
CA ILE A 222 -2.34 15.10 -21.79
C ILE A 222 -0.94 15.26 -22.40
N ILE A 223 -0.88 15.83 -23.60
CA ILE A 223 0.39 16.01 -24.32
C ILE A 223 1.25 17.03 -23.57
N GLY A 224 2.44 16.61 -23.15
CA GLY A 224 3.39 17.44 -22.39
C GLY A 224 3.03 17.58 -20.91
N ALA A 225 2.02 16.89 -20.40
CA ALA A 225 1.71 16.87 -18.99
C ALA A 225 2.76 16.09 -18.18
N THR A 226 3.10 16.59 -17.01
CA THR A 226 3.98 15.89 -16.05
C THR A 226 3.26 14.71 -15.41
N CYS A 227 1.99 14.88 -15.11
CA CYS A 227 1.11 13.84 -14.59
C CYS A 227 -0.36 14.15 -14.87
N LEU A 228 -1.18 13.13 -14.78
CA LEU A 228 -2.65 13.20 -14.79
C LEU A 228 -3.16 12.92 -13.40
N VAL A 229 -3.91 13.84 -12.80
CA VAL A 229 -4.60 13.63 -11.54
C VAL A 229 -6.02 13.17 -11.84
N ALA A 230 -6.38 11.99 -11.32
CA ALA A 230 -7.67 11.38 -11.54
C ALA A 230 -8.25 10.81 -10.24
N SER A 231 -9.56 10.61 -10.23
CA SER A 231 -10.22 9.91 -9.13
C SER A 231 -10.25 8.40 -9.36
N PRO A 232 -10.27 7.58 -8.31
CA PRO A 232 -10.47 6.13 -8.44
C PRO A 232 -11.78 5.75 -9.14
N ALA A 233 -12.80 6.60 -9.10
CA ALA A 233 -14.10 6.38 -9.75
C ALA A 233 -14.02 6.41 -11.29
N GLU A 234 -13.02 7.03 -11.89
CA GLU A 234 -12.80 6.99 -13.35
C GLU A 234 -12.40 5.58 -13.83
N ARG A 235 -11.94 4.76 -12.95
CA ARG A 235 -11.71 3.34 -13.12
C ARG A 235 -12.96 2.58 -13.60
N GLU A 236 -14.13 2.94 -13.03
CA GLU A 236 -15.39 2.23 -13.26
C GLU A 236 -16.09 2.62 -14.56
N ARG A 237 -15.77 3.79 -15.11
CA ARG A 237 -16.42 4.35 -16.29
C ARG A 237 -15.85 3.89 -17.63
N GLY A 238 -14.93 2.90 -17.61
CA GLY A 238 -14.42 2.30 -18.84
C GLY A 238 -13.46 3.17 -19.65
N GLY A 239 -12.67 3.97 -18.96
CA GLY A 239 -11.55 4.72 -19.56
C GLY A 239 -12.00 5.79 -20.56
N THR A 240 -11.95 7.05 -20.13
CA THR A 240 -12.03 8.15 -21.08
C THR A 240 -10.82 8.12 -22.01
N SER A 241 -10.93 8.69 -23.19
CA SER A 241 -9.83 8.78 -24.18
C SER A 241 -8.56 9.41 -23.56
N LYS A 242 -8.72 10.34 -22.62
CA LYS A 242 -7.64 11.03 -21.91
C LYS A 242 -6.84 10.11 -20.98
N LEU A 243 -7.52 9.18 -20.28
CA LEU A 243 -6.86 8.20 -19.43
C LEU A 243 -6.09 7.17 -20.27
N ALA A 244 -6.73 6.66 -21.33
CA ALA A 244 -6.09 5.72 -22.25
C ALA A 244 -4.85 6.34 -22.91
N GLU A 245 -4.93 7.60 -23.32
CA GLU A 245 -3.81 8.33 -23.90
C GLU A 245 -2.66 8.53 -22.90
N ALA A 246 -2.98 8.82 -21.61
CA ALA A 246 -1.96 8.93 -20.58
C ALA A 246 -1.22 7.61 -20.35
N MET A 247 -1.96 6.50 -20.29
CA MET A 247 -1.39 5.16 -20.14
C MET A 247 -0.53 4.76 -21.35
N GLU A 248 -1.00 5.02 -22.56
CA GLU A 248 -0.26 4.73 -23.79
C GLU A 248 1.06 5.51 -23.88
N ARG A 249 1.05 6.77 -23.41
CA ARG A 249 2.23 7.64 -23.41
C ARG A 249 3.14 7.47 -22.20
N GLY A 250 2.79 6.60 -21.25
CA GLY A 250 3.56 6.41 -20.03
C GLY A 250 3.55 7.64 -19.10
N ILE A 251 2.51 8.48 -19.16
CA ILE A 251 2.36 9.63 -18.29
C ILE A 251 1.78 9.14 -16.95
N PRO A 252 2.44 9.44 -15.81
CA PRO A 252 1.95 9.01 -14.50
C PRO A 252 0.52 9.47 -14.23
N VAL A 253 -0.33 8.56 -13.79
CA VAL A 253 -1.70 8.85 -13.34
C VAL A 253 -1.73 8.70 -11.83
N VAL A 254 -2.07 9.78 -11.13
CA VAL A 254 -1.97 9.86 -9.67
C VAL A 254 -3.28 10.25 -9.01
N ARG A 255 -3.42 9.89 -7.73
CA ARG A 255 -4.57 10.25 -6.89
C ARG A 255 -4.51 11.73 -6.51
N GLU A 256 -5.69 12.31 -6.24
CA GLU A 256 -5.83 13.69 -5.77
C GLU A 256 -5.01 14.00 -4.49
N ALA A 257 -4.82 12.99 -3.63
CA ALA A 257 -3.99 13.10 -2.43
C ALA A 257 -2.55 13.57 -2.73
N TRP A 258 -2.02 13.28 -3.91
CA TRP A 258 -0.71 13.78 -4.33
C TRP A 258 -0.64 15.31 -4.34
N LEU A 259 -1.71 15.99 -4.80
CA LEU A 259 -1.78 17.46 -4.79
C LEU A 259 -1.78 17.99 -3.35
N THR A 260 -2.62 17.42 -2.49
CA THR A 260 -2.77 17.84 -1.10
C THR A 260 -1.46 17.67 -0.32
N ASP A 261 -0.86 16.50 -0.40
CA ASP A 261 0.36 16.17 0.33
C ASP A 261 1.57 16.96 -0.18
N SER A 262 1.65 17.21 -1.49
CA SER A 262 2.71 18.04 -2.07
C SER A 262 2.62 19.49 -1.61
N ILE A 263 1.42 20.03 -1.44
CA ILE A 263 1.19 21.37 -0.90
C ILE A 263 1.52 21.43 0.58
N GLU A 264 1.06 20.47 1.36
CA GLU A 264 1.30 20.39 2.79
C GLU A 264 2.80 20.32 3.10
N LYS A 265 3.52 19.47 2.38
CA LYS A 265 4.97 19.30 2.54
C LYS A 265 5.81 20.35 1.81
N GLN A 266 5.16 21.27 1.06
CA GLN A 266 5.81 22.30 0.26
C GLN A 266 6.83 21.78 -0.77
N GLU A 267 6.64 20.54 -1.23
CA GLU A 267 7.45 19.90 -2.26
C GLU A 267 6.64 18.85 -3.02
N PRO A 268 6.97 18.60 -4.30
CA PRO A 268 6.30 17.55 -5.06
C PRO A 268 6.65 16.21 -4.47
N GLN A 269 5.62 15.44 -4.09
CA GLN A 269 5.81 14.08 -3.61
C GLN A 269 6.13 13.12 -4.77
N PRO A 270 6.79 11.98 -4.51
CA PRO A 270 7.04 10.98 -5.54
C PRO A 270 5.73 10.52 -6.20
N LEU A 271 5.65 10.62 -7.53
CA LEU A 271 4.43 10.27 -8.28
C LEU A 271 4.07 8.80 -8.13
N GLU A 272 5.07 7.94 -8.01
CA GLU A 272 4.93 6.50 -7.88
C GLU A 272 4.15 6.09 -6.61
N ALA A 273 4.30 6.85 -5.53
CA ALA A 273 3.59 6.60 -4.27
C ALA A 273 2.07 6.84 -4.37
N TYR A 274 1.63 7.56 -5.39
CA TYR A 274 0.23 7.93 -5.61
C TYR A 274 -0.33 7.36 -6.91
N ASP A 275 0.35 6.39 -7.48
CA ASP A 275 -0.01 5.79 -8.77
C ASP A 275 -1.39 5.12 -8.73
N LEU A 276 -2.18 5.40 -9.77
CA LEU A 276 -3.50 4.79 -10.01
C LEU A 276 -3.49 3.74 -11.12
N VAL A 277 -2.41 3.64 -11.92
CA VAL A 277 -2.40 2.78 -13.12
C VAL A 277 -2.52 1.32 -12.76
N SER A 278 -1.85 0.86 -11.71
CA SER A 278 -1.96 -0.51 -11.23
C SER A 278 -3.38 -0.84 -10.76
N ASP A 279 -4.07 0.11 -10.17
CA ASP A 279 -5.46 -0.04 -9.78
C ASP A 279 -6.40 -0.04 -11.01
N LEU A 280 -6.07 0.72 -12.05
CA LEU A 280 -6.85 0.85 -13.29
C LEU A 280 -6.69 -0.34 -14.24
N SER A 281 -5.52 -0.99 -14.25
CA SER A 281 -5.24 -2.12 -15.14
C SER A 281 -6.09 -3.36 -14.86
N VAL A 282 -6.71 -3.43 -13.70
CA VAL A 282 -7.59 -4.53 -13.26
C VAL A 282 -9.06 -4.22 -13.47
N ALA A 283 -9.40 -2.94 -13.70
CA ALA A 283 -10.78 -2.54 -13.97
C ALA A 283 -11.33 -3.18 -15.26
N GLY A 284 -12.54 -3.70 -15.19
CA GLY A 284 -13.27 -4.22 -16.35
C GLY A 284 -13.05 -5.71 -16.66
N LYS A 285 -12.27 -6.43 -15.86
CA LYS A 285 -12.19 -7.89 -15.94
C LYS A 285 -12.97 -8.51 -14.78
N GLY A 286 -14.29 -8.41 -14.83
CA GLY A 286 -15.15 -9.19 -13.94
C GLY A 286 -14.72 -10.65 -13.93
N ILE A 287 -14.70 -11.30 -12.77
CA ILE A 287 -14.43 -12.74 -12.70
C ILE A 287 -15.62 -13.45 -13.34
N PRO A 288 -15.46 -14.11 -14.47
CA PRO A 288 -16.59 -14.78 -15.13
C PRO A 288 -16.89 -16.10 -14.41
N TRP A 289 -17.49 -16.01 -13.22
CA TRP A 289 -17.92 -17.15 -12.43
C TRP A 289 -18.86 -18.09 -13.20
N ASP A 290 -19.59 -17.54 -14.19
CA ASP A 290 -20.63 -18.25 -14.94
C ASP A 290 -20.15 -18.78 -16.30
N LYS A 291 -18.90 -18.57 -16.69
CA LYS A 291 -18.38 -19.13 -17.94
C LYS A 291 -18.09 -20.61 -17.71
N GLN A 292 -18.95 -21.44 -18.28
CA GLN A 292 -18.70 -22.87 -18.42
C GLN A 292 -17.59 -23.08 -19.44
N ASP A 293 -16.51 -23.71 -19.03
CA ASP A 293 -15.52 -24.21 -19.98
C ASP A 293 -16.00 -25.56 -20.55
N HIS A 294 -15.97 -25.73 -21.87
CA HIS A 294 -16.51 -26.88 -22.57
C HIS A 294 -15.52 -28.08 -22.51
N GLY A 295 -15.66 -28.86 -21.64
CA GLY A 295 -15.46 -30.04 -21.02
C GLY A 295 -14.51 -31.17 -21.31
N GLU A 296 -14.58 -31.95 -22.29
CA GLU A 296 -13.84 -33.24 -22.33
C GLU A 296 -12.36 -33.15 -22.74
N GLU A 297 -12.00 -32.19 -23.54
CA GLU A 297 -10.59 -31.86 -23.87
C GLU A 297 -9.80 -31.27 -22.69
N ALA A 298 -10.52 -30.87 -21.63
CA ALA A 298 -9.98 -30.07 -20.54
C ALA A 298 -9.34 -30.91 -19.43
N ILE A 299 -9.67 -32.17 -19.27
CA ILE A 299 -9.11 -33.01 -18.18
C ILE A 299 -7.64 -33.33 -18.43
N GLU A 300 -7.26 -33.59 -19.67
CA GLU A 300 -5.85 -33.78 -20.03
C GLU A 300 -5.02 -32.51 -19.85
N SER A 301 -5.66 -31.33 -19.91
CA SER A 301 -5.00 -30.05 -19.83
C SER A 301 -4.79 -29.53 -18.42
N LEU A 302 -5.55 -29.94 -17.41
CA LEU A 302 -5.35 -29.51 -16.03
C LEU A 302 -3.97 -29.94 -15.51
N SER A 303 -3.59 -31.18 -15.70
CA SER A 303 -2.26 -31.69 -15.33
C SER A 303 -1.14 -30.99 -16.11
N ALA A 304 -1.39 -30.65 -17.40
CA ALA A 304 -0.42 -29.98 -18.23
C ALA A 304 -0.26 -28.49 -17.88
N GLU A 305 -1.25 -27.87 -17.26
CA GLU A 305 -1.21 -26.47 -16.84
C GLU A 305 -0.68 -26.29 -15.42
N LEU A 306 -0.56 -27.35 -14.64
CA LEU A 306 0.03 -27.30 -13.31
C LEU A 306 1.51 -26.98 -13.42
N LYS A 307 1.89 -25.85 -12.86
CA LYS A 307 3.28 -25.39 -12.82
C LYS A 307 3.69 -25.17 -11.37
N LEU A 308 4.92 -25.53 -11.05
CA LEU A 308 5.48 -25.25 -9.74
C LEU A 308 5.78 -23.77 -9.61
N TYR A 309 5.39 -23.20 -8.48
CA TYR A 309 5.70 -21.84 -8.04
C TYR A 309 6.41 -21.88 -6.70
N GLY A 310 7.02 -20.78 -6.28
CA GLY A 310 7.85 -20.73 -5.09
C GLY A 310 9.30 -21.11 -5.38
N LYS A 311 9.99 -21.69 -4.42
CA LYS A 311 11.44 -21.99 -4.54
C LYS A 311 11.76 -23.04 -5.62
N ARG A 312 10.82 -23.91 -5.97
CA ARG A 312 10.96 -24.90 -7.05
C ARG A 312 10.46 -24.41 -8.40
N GLY A 313 9.91 -23.22 -8.46
CA GLY A 313 9.35 -22.62 -9.68
C GLY A 313 10.40 -22.00 -10.58
N VAL A 314 10.43 -22.42 -11.84
CA VAL A 314 11.27 -21.81 -12.88
C VAL A 314 10.65 -20.50 -13.33
N TYR A 315 11.44 -19.45 -13.42
CA TYR A 315 10.98 -18.11 -13.80
C TYR A 315 10.43 -18.12 -15.24
N LYS A 316 9.24 -17.55 -15.41
CA LYS A 316 8.48 -17.63 -16.68
C LYS A 316 9.22 -17.05 -17.89
N ASP A 317 9.98 -15.99 -17.68
CA ASP A 317 10.67 -15.28 -18.76
C ASP A 317 11.78 -16.12 -19.40
N THR A 318 12.28 -17.16 -18.72
CA THR A 318 13.25 -18.11 -19.27
C THR A 318 12.67 -19.00 -20.36
N LYS A 319 11.34 -19.25 -20.32
CA LYS A 319 10.64 -20.24 -21.15
C LYS A 319 11.18 -21.67 -21.01
N LEU A 320 12.05 -21.94 -20.05
CA LEU A 320 12.65 -23.26 -19.83
C LEU A 320 11.70 -24.24 -19.16
N GLN A 321 10.71 -23.76 -18.42
CA GLN A 321 9.70 -24.63 -17.80
C GLN A 321 8.89 -25.41 -18.83
N GLU A 322 8.58 -24.77 -19.95
CA GLU A 322 7.88 -25.41 -21.09
C GLU A 322 8.71 -26.51 -21.75
N GLN A 323 10.03 -26.43 -21.62
CA GLN A 323 10.97 -27.44 -22.09
C GLN A 323 11.27 -28.54 -21.07
N GLY A 324 10.53 -28.59 -19.96
CA GLY A 324 10.76 -29.54 -18.85
C GLY A 324 11.85 -29.11 -17.87
N GLY A 325 12.21 -27.82 -17.86
CA GLY A 325 13.20 -27.26 -16.94
C GLY A 325 12.74 -27.32 -15.47
N LYS A 326 13.68 -27.61 -14.59
CA LYS A 326 13.48 -27.65 -13.14
C LYS A 326 14.60 -26.90 -12.43
N ILE A 327 14.33 -26.39 -11.24
CA ILE A 327 15.36 -25.79 -10.41
C ILE A 327 16.40 -26.84 -10.03
N PHE A 328 17.68 -26.51 -10.22
CA PHE A 328 18.80 -27.37 -9.87
C PHE A 328 18.89 -27.52 -8.35
N GLU A 329 18.99 -28.77 -7.91
CA GLU A 329 19.16 -29.15 -6.51
C GLU A 329 20.41 -29.99 -6.34
N LYS A 330 21.26 -29.63 -5.40
CA LYS A 330 22.45 -30.42 -5.03
C LYS A 330 22.66 -30.32 -3.52
N ASP A 331 22.92 -31.48 -2.90
CA ASP A 331 23.16 -31.58 -1.44
C ASP A 331 22.03 -30.95 -0.59
N GLY A 332 20.79 -31.07 -1.03
CA GLY A 332 19.61 -30.53 -0.36
C GLY A 332 19.42 -29.02 -0.54
N ILE A 333 20.22 -28.35 -1.37
CA ILE A 333 20.10 -26.92 -1.67
C ILE A 333 19.46 -26.73 -3.03
N LEU A 334 18.37 -25.94 -3.06
CA LEU A 334 17.74 -25.45 -4.28
C LEU A 334 18.41 -24.12 -4.68
N TYR A 335 19.02 -24.09 -5.85
CA TYR A 335 19.69 -22.88 -6.36
C TYR A 335 18.69 -21.95 -7.02
N ASN A 336 17.85 -21.36 -6.18
CA ASN A 336 16.88 -20.36 -6.55
C ASN A 336 16.79 -19.32 -5.42
N CYS A 337 17.10 -18.07 -5.74
CA CYS A 337 17.05 -16.96 -4.80
C CYS A 337 16.30 -15.79 -5.41
N ALA A 338 15.49 -15.15 -4.59
CA ALA A 338 14.86 -13.88 -4.90
C ALA A 338 15.24 -12.84 -3.85
N PHE A 339 15.42 -11.61 -4.28
CA PHE A 339 15.94 -10.53 -3.44
C PHE A 339 15.16 -9.25 -3.67
N SER A 340 15.12 -8.42 -2.65
CA SER A 340 14.52 -7.10 -2.69
C SER A 340 15.39 -6.10 -1.96
N VAL A 341 15.34 -4.84 -2.39
CA VAL A 341 15.92 -3.71 -1.69
C VAL A 341 15.04 -2.49 -1.90
N CYS A 342 14.75 -1.77 -0.83
CA CYS A 342 14.06 -0.51 -0.86
C CYS A 342 14.86 0.53 -0.06
N ASP A 343 15.30 1.58 -0.73
CA ASP A 343 15.95 2.73 -0.11
C ASP A 343 15.44 4.01 -0.77
N GLN A 344 14.48 4.66 -0.15
CA GLN A 344 13.85 5.85 -0.72
C GLN A 344 14.78 7.06 -0.73
N GLY A 345 15.73 7.14 0.17
CA GLY A 345 16.77 8.17 0.18
C GLY A 345 17.66 8.12 -1.05
N ARG A 346 17.81 6.96 -1.66
CA ARG A 346 18.56 6.74 -2.91
C ARG A 346 17.67 6.45 -4.11
N LYS A 347 16.34 6.56 -3.96
CA LYS A 347 15.34 6.24 -5.00
C LYS A 347 15.49 4.81 -5.53
N LEU A 348 15.80 3.88 -4.63
CA LEU A 348 16.03 2.48 -4.92
C LEU A 348 14.81 1.66 -4.49
N ASN A 349 14.24 0.92 -5.40
CA ASN A 349 13.18 -0.07 -5.14
C ASN A 349 13.32 -1.18 -6.18
N ASP A 350 14.25 -2.07 -5.93
CA ASP A 350 14.73 -3.04 -6.91
C ASP A 350 14.52 -4.47 -6.43
N TYR A 351 14.42 -5.38 -7.39
CA TYR A 351 14.40 -6.82 -7.18
C TYR A 351 15.55 -7.50 -7.94
N CYS A 352 15.86 -8.71 -7.51
CA CYS A 352 16.77 -9.59 -8.22
C CYS A 352 16.29 -11.04 -8.10
N VAL A 353 16.40 -11.78 -9.18
CA VAL A 353 16.11 -13.22 -9.24
C VAL A 353 17.30 -13.95 -9.81
N MET A 354 17.72 -15.04 -9.14
CA MET A 354 18.83 -15.89 -9.57
C MET A 354 18.40 -17.34 -9.52
N GLN A 355 18.59 -18.06 -10.61
CA GLN A 355 18.24 -19.48 -10.70
C GLN A 355 19.29 -20.28 -11.46
N LEU A 356 19.54 -21.51 -10.98
CA LEU A 356 20.14 -22.56 -11.78
C LEU A 356 19.05 -23.53 -12.22
N ILE A 357 18.94 -23.74 -13.54
CA ILE A 357 17.85 -24.49 -14.15
C ILE A 357 18.40 -25.67 -14.95
N VAL A 358 17.95 -26.88 -14.62
CA VAL A 358 18.27 -28.10 -15.37
C VAL A 358 17.17 -28.37 -16.38
N VAL A 359 17.51 -28.47 -17.64
CA VAL A 359 16.61 -28.95 -18.70
C VAL A 359 16.97 -30.40 -19.08
N PRO A 360 16.09 -31.14 -19.80
CA PRO A 360 16.39 -32.49 -20.27
C PRO A 360 17.77 -32.60 -20.93
N GLU A 361 18.39 -33.79 -20.83
CA GLU A 361 19.77 -34.07 -21.23
C GLU A 361 20.86 -33.45 -20.30
N ASN A 362 20.48 -33.13 -19.04
CA ASN A 362 21.36 -32.54 -18.02
C ASN A 362 22.06 -31.23 -18.43
N ARG A 363 21.45 -30.47 -19.30
CA ARG A 363 21.94 -29.14 -19.64
C ARG A 363 21.55 -28.17 -18.54
N LEU A 364 22.50 -27.43 -18.00
CA LEU A 364 22.36 -26.52 -16.90
C LEU A 364 22.42 -25.06 -17.39
N HIS A 365 21.45 -24.26 -16.99
CA HIS A 365 21.39 -22.83 -17.32
C HIS A 365 21.45 -21.99 -16.04
N LEU A 366 22.19 -20.88 -16.13
CA LEU A 366 22.15 -19.81 -15.13
C LEU A 366 21.22 -18.70 -15.62
N TYR A 367 20.24 -18.35 -14.80
CA TYR A 367 19.38 -17.20 -15.02
C TYR A 367 19.60 -16.13 -13.95
N PHE A 368 19.75 -14.91 -14.38
CA PHE A 368 19.87 -13.73 -13.54
C PHE A 368 19.05 -12.60 -14.10
N LYS A 369 18.20 -11.98 -13.28
CA LYS A 369 17.46 -10.79 -13.64
C LYS A 369 17.43 -9.81 -12.47
N LYS A 370 17.77 -8.56 -12.75
CA LYS A 370 17.79 -7.46 -11.78
C LYS A 370 17.16 -6.23 -12.42
N GLY A 371 16.20 -5.64 -11.73
CA GLY A 371 15.49 -4.46 -12.21
C GLY A 371 14.72 -3.75 -11.12
N ARG A 372 13.98 -2.73 -11.48
CA ARG A 372 13.07 -2.03 -10.56
C ARG A 372 11.84 -2.89 -10.32
N VAL A 373 11.30 -2.83 -9.11
CA VAL A 373 10.03 -3.50 -8.78
C VAL A 373 8.91 -2.91 -9.63
N GLY A 374 8.18 -3.77 -10.33
CA GLY A 374 7.18 -3.41 -11.33
C GLY A 374 7.65 -3.77 -12.74
N ASP A 375 7.07 -3.11 -13.74
CA ASP A 375 7.44 -3.34 -15.13
C ASP A 375 8.64 -2.47 -15.52
N ASP A 376 9.82 -3.08 -15.55
CA ASP A 376 11.08 -2.41 -15.91
C ASP A 376 11.61 -2.92 -17.25
N PRO A 377 11.45 -2.13 -18.32
CA PRO A 377 11.98 -2.52 -19.64
C PRO A 377 13.52 -2.51 -19.73
N ASN A 378 14.19 -1.88 -18.76
CA ASN A 378 15.66 -1.77 -18.70
C ASN A 378 16.28 -2.76 -17.70
N ALA A 379 15.55 -3.76 -17.23
CA ALA A 379 16.08 -4.77 -16.34
C ALA A 379 17.29 -5.49 -16.96
N GLU A 380 18.33 -5.66 -16.15
CA GLU A 380 19.49 -6.50 -16.52
C GLU A 380 19.07 -7.96 -16.51
N GLU A 381 19.21 -8.66 -17.62
CA GLU A 381 18.81 -10.06 -17.77
C GLU A 381 19.90 -10.89 -18.43
N ARG A 382 20.20 -12.05 -17.85
CA ARG A 382 21.16 -13.01 -18.36
C ARG A 382 20.56 -14.42 -18.32
N LEU A 383 20.66 -15.16 -19.42
CA LEU A 383 20.37 -16.59 -19.51
C LEU A 383 21.52 -17.27 -20.25
N GLU A 384 22.28 -18.08 -19.56
CA GLU A 384 23.52 -18.69 -20.07
C GLU A 384 23.52 -20.18 -19.80
N GLU A 385 23.91 -20.96 -20.81
CA GLU A 385 24.19 -22.38 -20.63
C GLU A 385 25.58 -22.56 -19.97
N CYS A 386 25.64 -23.39 -18.93
CA CYS A 386 26.84 -23.65 -18.16
C CYS A 386 27.49 -24.96 -18.63
N GLU A 387 28.83 -25.00 -18.63
CA GLU A 387 29.59 -26.18 -19.05
C GLU A 387 29.47 -27.36 -18.07
N ASN A 388 29.45 -27.07 -16.79
CA ASN A 388 29.32 -28.07 -15.73
C ASN A 388 28.73 -27.50 -14.44
N ASP A 389 28.37 -28.37 -13.51
CA ASP A 389 27.75 -28.02 -12.23
C ASP A 389 28.63 -27.09 -11.38
N ASP A 390 29.95 -27.40 -11.30
CA ASP A 390 30.85 -26.67 -10.44
C ASP A 390 31.02 -25.23 -10.87
N ASN A 391 31.11 -24.97 -12.18
CA ASN A 391 31.23 -23.62 -12.73
C ASN A 391 29.90 -22.85 -12.52
N ALA A 392 28.78 -23.50 -12.69
CA ALA A 392 27.46 -22.91 -12.46
C ALA A 392 27.27 -22.50 -10.99
N ILE A 393 27.62 -23.37 -10.07
CA ILE A 393 27.53 -23.09 -8.63
C ILE A 393 28.50 -21.95 -8.23
N LYS A 394 29.72 -21.96 -8.73
CA LYS A 394 30.67 -20.87 -8.47
C LYS A 394 30.14 -19.51 -8.91
N GLU A 395 29.60 -19.42 -10.11
CA GLU A 395 29.04 -18.16 -10.61
C GLU A 395 27.80 -17.73 -9.82
N PHE A 396 26.92 -18.66 -9.46
CA PHE A 396 25.77 -18.39 -8.62
C PHE A 396 26.16 -17.84 -7.25
N VAL A 397 27.11 -18.49 -6.59
CA VAL A 397 27.64 -18.08 -5.28
C VAL A 397 28.32 -16.71 -5.37
N ARG A 398 29.11 -16.48 -6.42
CA ARG A 398 29.74 -15.20 -6.68
C ARG A 398 28.72 -14.06 -6.82
N LEU A 399 27.69 -14.27 -7.61
CA LEU A 399 26.62 -13.30 -7.80
C LEU A 399 25.86 -13.03 -6.50
N PHE A 400 25.58 -14.08 -5.71
CA PHE A 400 24.95 -13.94 -4.40
C PHE A 400 25.76 -13.03 -3.47
N GLU A 401 27.06 -13.26 -3.38
CA GLU A 401 27.98 -12.47 -2.57
C GLU A 401 28.09 -11.03 -3.08
N GLU A 402 28.10 -10.82 -4.39
CA GLU A 402 28.15 -9.50 -5.01
C GLU A 402 26.91 -8.66 -4.67
N ILE A 403 25.70 -9.24 -4.77
CA ILE A 403 24.46 -8.49 -4.57
C ILE A 403 24.06 -8.33 -3.11
N THR A 404 24.45 -9.26 -2.24
CA THR A 404 24.09 -9.24 -0.81
C THR A 404 25.22 -8.83 0.13
N GLY A 405 26.46 -8.99 -0.29
CA GLY A 405 27.63 -8.85 0.57
C GLY A 405 27.77 -9.96 1.61
N ASN A 406 27.05 -11.08 1.47
CA ASN A 406 27.07 -12.23 2.36
C ASN A 406 27.47 -13.50 1.62
N GLU A 407 28.05 -14.44 2.35
CA GLU A 407 28.33 -15.77 1.85
C GLU A 407 27.04 -16.58 1.69
N PHE A 408 26.90 -17.28 0.57
CA PHE A 408 25.71 -18.11 0.27
C PHE A 408 25.50 -19.23 1.29
N GLU A 409 26.56 -19.90 1.73
CA GLU A 409 26.51 -20.96 2.74
C GLU A 409 25.96 -20.45 4.08
N SER A 410 26.35 -19.26 4.50
CA SER A 410 25.85 -18.63 5.73
C SER A 410 24.34 -18.38 5.67
N TRP A 411 23.82 -18.02 4.53
CA TRP A 411 22.36 -17.87 4.33
C TRP A 411 21.63 -19.21 4.30
N GLU A 412 22.08 -20.15 3.48
CA GLU A 412 21.35 -21.41 3.25
C GLU A 412 21.42 -22.38 4.42
N ARG A 413 22.59 -22.55 5.02
CA ARG A 413 22.80 -23.56 6.08
C ARG A 413 22.63 -23.01 7.48
N GLU A 414 23.30 -21.94 7.79
CA GLU A 414 23.32 -21.38 9.14
C GLU A 414 22.15 -20.44 9.43
N LYS A 415 21.42 -20.03 8.41
CA LYS A 415 20.35 -19.01 8.49
C LYS A 415 20.81 -17.71 9.14
N LYS A 416 22.07 -17.39 8.94
CA LYS A 416 22.70 -16.12 9.32
C LYS A 416 22.78 -15.22 8.11
N PHE A 417 22.26 -14.02 8.23
CA PHE A 417 22.34 -13.00 7.21
C PHE A 417 22.52 -11.64 7.87
N GLU A 418 23.48 -10.89 7.40
CA GLU A 418 23.75 -9.53 7.83
C GLU A 418 23.37 -8.55 6.72
N LYS A 419 22.35 -7.72 6.96
CA LYS A 419 21.97 -6.68 6.02
C LYS A 419 23.07 -5.63 5.90
N LYS A 420 23.43 -5.31 4.67
CA LYS A 420 24.43 -4.27 4.38
C LYS A 420 23.80 -3.11 3.62
N PRO A 421 24.29 -1.88 3.83
CA PRO A 421 23.73 -0.69 3.17
C PRO A 421 23.69 -0.84 1.64
N LEU A 422 22.57 -0.50 1.04
CA LEU A 422 22.29 -0.57 -0.41
C LEU A 422 22.39 -1.96 -1.05
N LYS A 423 22.61 -3.00 -0.26
CA LYS A 423 22.65 -4.38 -0.73
C LYS A 423 21.28 -5.03 -0.60
N PHE A 424 21.03 -6.03 -1.44
CA PHE A 424 19.78 -6.78 -1.46
C PHE A 424 19.61 -7.67 -0.22
N TYR A 425 18.35 -7.86 0.15
CA TYR A 425 17.93 -8.79 1.19
C TYR A 425 17.19 -9.97 0.56
N PRO A 426 17.50 -11.22 0.92
CA PRO A 426 16.83 -12.37 0.35
C PRO A 426 15.40 -12.53 0.87
N ILE A 427 14.50 -12.83 -0.04
CA ILE A 427 13.12 -13.21 0.27
C ILE A 427 13.09 -14.73 0.42
N ASP A 428 12.80 -15.20 1.63
CA ASP A 428 12.76 -16.62 1.94
C ASP A 428 11.46 -17.22 1.40
N MET A 429 11.55 -17.88 0.25
CA MET A 429 10.42 -18.47 -0.44
C MET A 429 10.12 -19.89 0.06
N ASP A 430 8.86 -20.23 0.10
CA ASP A 430 8.37 -21.57 0.35
C ASP A 430 8.80 -22.55 -0.76
N ASP A 431 8.86 -23.84 -0.46
CA ASP A 431 9.29 -24.87 -1.41
C ASP A 431 8.49 -24.83 -2.72
N GLY A 432 7.22 -24.59 -2.62
CA GLY A 432 6.37 -24.34 -3.76
C GLY A 432 5.04 -25.06 -3.71
N VAL A 433 4.13 -24.56 -4.52
CA VAL A 433 2.82 -25.14 -4.78
C VAL A 433 2.58 -25.21 -6.28
N GLU A 434 1.65 -26.05 -6.70
CA GLU A 434 1.40 -26.33 -8.11
C GLU A 434 0.45 -25.32 -8.79
N VAL A 435 0.14 -24.23 -8.13
CA VAL A 435 -0.73 -23.18 -8.64
C VAL A 435 -0.17 -21.78 -8.38
N ARG A 436 -0.43 -20.87 -9.31
CA ARG A 436 -0.01 -19.47 -9.19
C ARG A 436 -0.84 -18.73 -8.14
N HIS A 437 -0.19 -17.87 -7.36
CA HIS A 437 -0.79 -17.15 -6.22
C HIS A 437 -1.51 -18.09 -5.23
N GLY A 438 -1.14 -19.37 -5.26
CA GLY A 438 -1.71 -20.36 -4.37
C GLY A 438 -3.15 -20.75 -4.65
N ALA A 439 -3.70 -20.43 -5.83
CA ALA A 439 -5.09 -20.69 -6.16
C ALA A 439 -5.30 -21.04 -7.64
N LEU A 440 -6.47 -21.52 -7.97
CA LEU A 440 -6.81 -21.98 -9.30
C LEU A 440 -7.10 -20.83 -10.26
N GLY A 441 -6.59 -20.90 -11.48
CA GLY A 441 -6.94 -20.01 -12.58
C GLY A 441 -8.35 -20.26 -13.09
N LEU A 442 -8.88 -19.33 -13.89
CA LEU A 442 -10.26 -19.42 -14.42
C LEU A 442 -10.52 -20.73 -15.17
N ARG A 443 -9.58 -21.16 -16.01
CA ARG A 443 -9.69 -22.41 -16.74
C ARG A 443 -9.68 -23.62 -15.82
N GLN A 444 -8.77 -23.65 -14.85
CA GLN A 444 -8.70 -24.71 -13.84
C GLN A 444 -9.97 -24.76 -12.98
N LEU A 445 -10.54 -23.58 -12.63
CA LEU A 445 -11.82 -23.50 -11.91
C LEU A 445 -12.99 -24.06 -12.73
N GLY A 446 -13.04 -23.76 -14.02
CA GLY A 446 -14.06 -24.27 -14.93
C GLY A 446 -14.04 -25.80 -14.97
N ILE A 447 -12.87 -26.40 -15.14
CA ILE A 447 -12.67 -27.86 -15.12
C ILE A 447 -13.06 -28.44 -13.75
N ALA A 448 -12.57 -27.86 -12.67
CA ALA A 448 -12.83 -28.31 -11.31
C ALA A 448 -14.34 -28.26 -10.98
N ALA A 449 -15.05 -27.23 -11.40
CA ALA A 449 -16.48 -27.10 -11.17
C ALA A 449 -17.31 -28.15 -11.93
N THR A 450 -16.90 -28.53 -13.15
CA THR A 450 -17.60 -29.54 -13.98
C THR A 450 -17.56 -30.91 -13.32
N HIS A 451 -16.49 -31.25 -12.63
CA HIS A 451 -16.29 -32.58 -12.02
C HIS A 451 -16.50 -32.63 -10.51
N CYS A 452 -16.91 -31.51 -9.91
CA CYS A 452 -17.08 -31.42 -8.46
C CYS A 452 -18.25 -32.28 -7.94
N LYS A 453 -17.98 -33.07 -6.93
CA LYS A 453 -18.98 -33.96 -6.27
C LYS A 453 -19.67 -33.32 -5.07
N LEU A 454 -19.31 -32.08 -4.73
CA LEU A 454 -19.92 -31.38 -3.62
C LEU A 454 -21.35 -30.92 -3.97
N GLU A 455 -22.13 -30.62 -2.94
CA GLU A 455 -23.42 -29.95 -3.11
C GLU A 455 -23.25 -28.68 -3.91
N PRO A 456 -24.11 -28.35 -4.91
CA PRO A 456 -23.87 -27.27 -5.86
C PRO A 456 -23.63 -25.89 -5.24
N MET A 457 -24.31 -25.54 -4.17
CA MET A 457 -24.10 -24.25 -3.49
C MET A 457 -22.74 -24.20 -2.79
N VAL A 458 -22.33 -25.29 -2.16
CA VAL A 458 -21.00 -25.43 -1.53
C VAL A 458 -19.91 -25.44 -2.58
N ALA A 459 -20.11 -26.09 -3.70
CA ALA A 459 -19.18 -26.11 -4.82
C ALA A 459 -18.96 -24.69 -5.39
N ASN A 460 -20.03 -23.92 -5.57
CA ASN A 460 -19.94 -22.54 -6.02
C ASN A 460 -19.21 -21.64 -5.01
N PHE A 461 -19.47 -21.82 -3.73
CA PHE A 461 -18.76 -21.13 -2.68
C PHE A 461 -17.25 -21.43 -2.70
N LEU A 462 -16.87 -22.70 -2.77
CA LEU A 462 -15.46 -23.07 -2.86
C LEU A 462 -14.79 -22.65 -4.17
N LYS A 463 -15.51 -22.64 -5.26
CA LYS A 463 -15.05 -22.09 -6.54
C LYS A 463 -14.59 -20.64 -6.39
N VAL A 464 -15.37 -19.81 -5.67
CA VAL A 464 -14.99 -18.43 -5.35
C VAL A 464 -13.70 -18.39 -4.53
N LEU A 465 -13.64 -19.15 -3.45
CA LEU A 465 -12.50 -19.12 -2.52
C LEU A 465 -11.22 -19.78 -3.08
N CYS A 466 -11.33 -20.65 -4.07
CA CYS A 466 -10.18 -21.27 -4.72
C CYS A 466 -9.69 -20.50 -5.95
N SER A 467 -10.29 -19.36 -6.28
CA SER A 467 -9.88 -18.55 -7.41
C SER A 467 -8.62 -17.75 -7.13
N GLN A 468 -7.62 -17.85 -7.99
CA GLN A 468 -6.41 -17.01 -7.91
C GLN A 468 -6.70 -15.51 -7.96
N GLU A 469 -7.81 -15.12 -8.60
CA GLU A 469 -8.17 -13.72 -8.78
C GLU A 469 -8.46 -13.01 -7.44
N ILE A 470 -9.05 -13.71 -6.47
CA ILE A 470 -9.27 -13.16 -5.12
C ILE A 470 -7.95 -12.78 -4.46
N TYR A 471 -6.97 -13.69 -4.49
CA TYR A 471 -5.68 -13.50 -3.82
C TYR A 471 -4.80 -12.50 -4.54
N LYS A 472 -4.78 -12.56 -5.86
CA LYS A 472 -4.12 -11.57 -6.71
C LYS A 472 -4.66 -10.17 -6.45
N TYR A 473 -5.99 -10.04 -6.39
CA TYR A 473 -6.64 -8.75 -6.12
C TYR A 473 -6.33 -8.23 -4.72
N ALA A 474 -6.36 -9.10 -3.70
CA ALA A 474 -6.01 -8.72 -2.34
C ALA A 474 -4.56 -8.24 -2.22
N LEU A 475 -3.61 -8.93 -2.85
CA LEU A 475 -2.21 -8.50 -2.91
C LEU A 475 -2.05 -7.16 -3.63
N MET A 476 -2.81 -6.95 -4.71
CA MET A 476 -2.80 -5.70 -5.46
C MET A 476 -3.32 -4.53 -4.63
N GLU A 477 -4.42 -4.70 -3.91
CA GLU A 477 -4.94 -3.66 -3.00
C GLU A 477 -3.92 -3.29 -1.92
N MET A 478 -3.20 -4.27 -1.40
CA MET A 478 -2.14 -4.05 -0.42
C MET A 478 -0.85 -3.48 -1.03
N GLY A 479 -0.73 -3.47 -2.37
CA GLY A 479 0.47 -3.02 -3.09
C GLY A 479 1.59 -4.06 -3.20
N TYR A 480 1.29 -5.35 -2.98
CA TYR A 480 2.26 -6.46 -2.97
C TYR A 480 2.07 -7.44 -4.14
N ASP A 481 1.52 -7.00 -5.23
CA ASP A 481 1.21 -7.81 -6.41
C ASP A 481 2.33 -7.90 -7.44
N SER A 482 3.57 -7.61 -7.07
CA SER A 482 4.70 -7.69 -7.99
C SER A 482 4.79 -9.07 -8.66
N PRO A 483 4.78 -9.14 -9.99
CA PRO A 483 4.87 -10.41 -10.70
C PRO A 483 6.26 -11.06 -10.57
N ASP A 484 7.26 -10.27 -10.22
CA ASP A 484 8.66 -10.70 -10.12
C ASP A 484 8.99 -11.37 -8.79
N LEU A 485 8.28 -10.98 -7.72
CA LEU A 485 8.49 -11.48 -6.37
C LEU A 485 7.14 -11.82 -5.72
N PRO A 486 6.72 -13.09 -5.73
CA PRO A 486 5.39 -13.49 -5.21
C PRO A 486 5.39 -13.54 -3.68
N ILE A 487 4.92 -12.49 -3.03
CA ILE A 487 4.80 -12.37 -1.57
C ILE A 487 3.93 -13.48 -0.96
N GLY A 488 2.90 -13.94 -1.65
CA GLY A 488 2.03 -15.03 -1.19
C GLY A 488 2.71 -16.40 -1.11
N MET A 489 3.98 -16.50 -1.47
CA MET A 489 4.77 -17.76 -1.48
C MET A 489 5.97 -17.70 -0.52
N VAL A 490 5.95 -16.80 0.45
CA VAL A 490 7.03 -16.68 1.45
C VAL A 490 6.87 -17.67 2.59
N THR A 491 7.98 -18.02 3.24
CA THR A 491 7.97 -18.92 4.40
C THR A 491 7.39 -18.27 5.66
N ASN A 492 6.94 -19.09 6.60
CA ASN A 492 6.56 -18.61 7.93
C ASN A 492 7.72 -17.92 8.65
N LEU A 493 8.96 -18.33 8.40
CA LEU A 493 10.15 -17.67 8.94
C LEU A 493 10.29 -16.24 8.42
N HIS A 494 10.06 -16.02 7.15
CA HIS A 494 10.05 -14.67 6.56
C HIS A 494 8.94 -13.79 7.16
N LEU A 495 7.73 -14.32 7.27
CA LEU A 495 6.60 -13.61 7.92
C LEU A 495 6.91 -13.27 9.38
N LYS A 496 7.56 -14.17 10.10
CA LYS A 496 7.99 -13.92 11.47
C LYS A 496 9.02 -12.78 11.56
N ARG A 497 9.95 -12.69 10.63
CA ARG A 497 10.90 -11.56 10.55
C ARG A 497 10.17 -10.24 10.32
N CYS A 498 9.16 -10.23 9.44
CA CYS A 498 8.32 -9.05 9.23
C CYS A 498 7.58 -8.64 10.50
N GLU A 499 7.00 -9.60 11.21
CA GLU A 499 6.31 -9.35 12.49
C GLU A 499 7.27 -8.77 13.54
N GLU A 500 8.47 -9.34 13.69
CA GLU A 500 9.48 -8.85 14.63
C GLU A 500 9.90 -7.40 14.34
N VAL A 501 10.08 -7.05 13.08
CA VAL A 501 10.39 -5.68 12.67
C VAL A 501 9.24 -4.72 13.00
N LEU A 502 8.00 -5.12 12.75
CA LEU A 502 6.82 -4.33 13.09
C LEU A 502 6.68 -4.10 14.60
N LEU A 503 6.82 -5.14 15.39
CA LEU A 503 6.71 -5.05 16.85
C LEU A 503 7.82 -4.22 17.47
N GLU A 504 9.05 -4.36 17.00
CA GLU A 504 10.19 -3.53 17.40
C GLU A 504 9.94 -2.05 17.13
N PHE A 505 9.43 -1.73 15.95
CA PHE A 505 9.07 -0.36 15.59
C PHE A 505 7.96 0.21 16.47
N ILE A 506 6.90 -0.55 16.74
CA ILE A 506 5.80 -0.12 17.60
C ILE A 506 6.30 0.22 19.01
N GLU A 507 7.19 -0.58 19.58
CA GLU A 507 7.80 -0.30 20.88
C GLU A 507 8.68 0.96 20.87
N LYS A 508 9.45 1.17 19.81
CA LYS A 508 10.25 2.40 19.65
C LYS A 508 9.35 3.64 19.60
N VAL A 509 8.26 3.59 18.88
CA VAL A 509 7.32 4.72 18.73
C VAL A 509 6.60 5.04 20.03
N LYS A 510 6.24 4.03 20.85
CA LYS A 510 5.66 4.26 22.19
C LYS A 510 6.58 5.06 23.11
N SER A 511 7.87 4.86 23.01
CA SER A 511 8.86 5.57 23.82
C SER A 511 9.20 6.98 23.30
N LEU A 512 8.77 7.32 22.09
CA LEU A 512 9.01 8.63 21.50
C LEU A 512 8.04 9.67 22.07
N LYS A 513 8.59 10.63 22.81
CA LYS A 513 7.85 11.78 23.33
C LYS A 513 8.05 13.05 22.54
N GLU A 514 9.03 13.06 21.64
CA GLU A 514 9.44 14.23 20.86
C GLU A 514 9.06 14.06 19.40
N THR A 515 8.66 15.16 18.78
CA THR A 515 8.51 15.30 17.34
C THR A 515 9.77 15.94 16.77
N GLY A 516 10.07 15.70 15.49
CA GLY A 516 11.20 16.35 14.83
C GLY A 516 12.01 15.37 13.98
N PRO A 517 13.17 15.81 13.45
CA PRO A 517 13.96 15.05 12.50
C PRO A 517 14.38 13.65 12.97
N LYS A 518 14.66 13.49 14.26
CA LYS A 518 15.04 12.19 14.84
C LYS A 518 13.86 11.21 14.90
N ALA A 519 12.67 11.70 15.23
CA ALA A 519 11.45 10.89 15.18
C ALA A 519 11.11 10.51 13.73
N ASP A 520 11.17 11.45 12.80
CA ASP A 520 10.93 11.21 11.38
C ASP A 520 11.90 10.17 10.82
N ALA A 521 13.13 10.13 11.27
CA ALA A 521 14.12 9.13 10.88
C ALA A 521 13.75 7.72 11.32
N ILE A 522 13.12 7.55 12.47
CA ILE A 522 12.64 6.25 12.95
C ILE A 522 11.51 5.72 12.06
N TRP A 523 10.56 6.58 11.68
CA TRP A 523 9.49 6.24 10.75
C TRP A 523 10.04 5.91 9.36
N SER A 524 10.98 6.68 8.87
CA SER A 524 11.63 6.46 7.58
C SER A 524 12.43 5.15 7.55
N ASP A 525 13.20 4.86 8.58
CA ASP A 525 13.97 3.61 8.67
C ASP A 525 13.05 2.38 8.69
N PHE A 526 12.01 2.42 9.52
CA PHE A 526 11.02 1.34 9.52
C PHE A 526 10.38 1.14 8.16
N SER A 527 9.99 2.21 7.48
CA SER A 527 9.33 2.13 6.17
C SER A 527 10.22 1.44 5.14
N GLN A 528 11.49 1.75 5.12
CA GLN A 528 12.45 1.17 4.19
C GLN A 528 12.79 -0.29 4.54
N ARG A 529 12.94 -0.63 5.82
CA ARG A 529 13.04 -2.02 6.28
C ARG A 529 11.83 -2.83 5.88
N TRP A 530 10.64 -2.28 6.12
CA TRP A 530 9.38 -2.93 5.79
C TRP A 530 9.27 -3.25 4.31
N PHE A 531 9.48 -2.25 3.43
CA PHE A 531 9.38 -2.46 1.99
C PHE A 531 10.56 -3.19 1.36
N THR A 532 11.63 -3.42 2.10
CA THR A 532 12.66 -4.40 1.73
C THR A 532 12.19 -5.83 2.00
N LEU A 533 11.56 -6.08 3.15
CA LEU A 533 11.01 -7.39 3.51
C LEU A 533 9.71 -7.72 2.77
N MET A 534 8.85 -6.74 2.64
CA MET A 534 7.55 -6.78 1.97
C MET A 534 7.60 -5.84 0.78
N HIS A 535 8.27 -6.27 -0.29
CA HIS A 535 8.47 -5.44 -1.48
C HIS A 535 7.14 -5.00 -2.11
N SER A 536 7.08 -3.76 -2.53
CA SER A 536 5.92 -3.15 -3.15
C SER A 536 6.32 -2.39 -4.40
N THR A 537 5.42 -2.32 -5.37
CA THR A 537 5.56 -1.41 -6.52
C THR A 537 5.40 0.06 -6.11
N ARG A 538 4.81 0.31 -4.94
CA ARG A 538 4.44 1.64 -4.44
C ARG A 538 4.93 1.84 -3.00
N PRO A 539 6.23 1.78 -2.71
CA PRO A 539 6.73 2.01 -1.37
C PRO A 539 6.54 3.49 -0.98
N PHE A 540 6.25 3.72 0.29
CA PHE A 540 6.09 5.06 0.85
C PHE A 540 6.64 5.12 2.29
N ILE A 541 6.77 6.32 2.83
CA ILE A 541 7.16 6.49 4.22
C ILE A 541 5.91 6.58 5.09
N PHE A 542 5.75 5.68 6.03
CA PHE A 542 4.66 5.69 6.99
C PHE A 542 4.69 6.96 7.84
N ARG A 543 3.53 7.60 8.02
CA ARG A 543 3.38 8.88 8.71
C ARG A 543 2.67 8.78 10.05
N ASP A 544 1.77 7.81 10.19
CA ASP A 544 0.91 7.67 11.35
C ASP A 544 0.55 6.20 11.64
N HIS A 545 -0.09 5.99 12.78
CA HIS A 545 -0.52 4.66 13.21
C HIS A 545 -1.60 4.05 12.32
N GLN A 546 -2.43 4.87 11.68
CA GLN A 546 -3.47 4.38 10.76
C GLN A 546 -2.84 3.73 9.52
N GLU A 547 -1.83 4.35 8.95
CA GLU A 547 -1.07 3.78 7.82
C GLU A 547 -0.36 2.48 8.22
N ILE A 548 0.22 2.43 9.42
CA ILE A 548 0.82 1.19 9.97
C ILE A 548 -0.22 0.08 10.09
N ALA A 549 -1.40 0.40 10.60
CA ALA A 549 -2.48 -0.58 10.74
C ALA A 549 -2.94 -1.12 9.39
N GLU A 550 -3.16 -0.26 8.42
CA GLU A 550 -3.70 -0.64 7.10
C GLU A 550 -2.67 -1.32 6.21
N HIS A 551 -1.45 -0.79 6.16
CA HIS A 551 -0.43 -1.18 5.16
C HIS A 551 0.70 -2.06 5.72
N ALA A 552 0.81 -2.20 7.02
CA ALA A 552 1.78 -3.10 7.64
C ALA A 552 1.09 -4.24 8.40
N ALA A 553 0.33 -3.94 9.46
CA ALA A 553 -0.26 -4.97 10.30
C ALA A 553 -1.33 -5.79 9.57
N ALA A 554 -2.32 -5.14 8.96
CA ALA A 554 -3.37 -5.83 8.20
C ALA A 554 -2.82 -6.53 6.96
N ALA A 555 -1.84 -5.93 6.29
CA ALA A 555 -1.17 -6.53 5.14
C ALA A 555 -0.40 -7.80 5.53
N LEU A 556 0.31 -7.81 6.65
CA LEU A 556 1.01 -8.98 7.14
C LEU A 556 0.05 -10.11 7.51
N GLU A 557 -1.05 -9.80 8.19
CA GLU A 557 -2.12 -10.76 8.47
C GLU A 557 -2.72 -11.31 7.17
N GLY A 558 -2.96 -10.45 6.19
CA GLY A 558 -3.48 -10.83 4.88
C GLY A 558 -2.52 -11.76 4.11
N VAL A 559 -1.24 -11.47 4.08
CA VAL A 559 -0.22 -12.32 3.44
C VAL A 559 -0.09 -13.66 4.15
N ARG A 560 -0.14 -13.68 5.47
CA ARG A 560 -0.18 -14.94 6.25
C ARG A 560 -1.38 -15.81 5.85
N ASP A 561 -2.55 -15.22 5.71
CA ASP A 561 -3.76 -15.92 5.35
C ASP A 561 -3.74 -16.42 3.90
N ILE A 562 -3.19 -15.64 2.99
CA ILE A 562 -2.97 -16.03 1.58
C ILE A 562 -1.96 -17.18 1.49
N THR A 563 -0.89 -17.15 2.25
CA THR A 563 0.11 -18.22 2.29
C THR A 563 -0.51 -19.55 2.74
N LEU A 564 -1.33 -19.51 3.78
CA LEU A 564 -2.04 -20.70 4.24
C LEU A 564 -3.05 -21.21 3.18
N ALA A 565 -3.81 -20.32 2.57
CA ALA A 565 -4.73 -20.68 1.49
C ALA A 565 -3.99 -21.32 0.30
N SER A 566 -2.81 -20.81 -0.02
CA SER A 566 -1.95 -21.37 -1.07
C SER A 566 -1.61 -22.85 -0.83
N HIS A 567 -1.32 -23.21 0.41
CA HIS A 567 -1.06 -24.60 0.77
C HIS A 567 -2.31 -25.47 0.77
N LEU A 568 -3.45 -24.94 1.22
CA LEU A 568 -4.71 -25.67 1.18
C LEU A 568 -5.18 -26.00 -0.24
N ILE A 569 -5.02 -25.06 -1.15
CA ILE A 569 -5.49 -25.17 -2.53
C ILE A 569 -4.43 -25.81 -3.42
N GLY A 570 -3.18 -25.38 -3.28
CA GLY A 570 -2.10 -25.66 -4.22
C GLY A 570 -1.24 -26.87 -3.89
N ASP A 571 -1.33 -27.42 -2.68
CA ASP A 571 -0.69 -28.71 -2.37
C ASP A 571 -1.58 -29.85 -2.85
N MET A 572 -1.32 -30.31 -4.06
CA MET A 572 -2.04 -31.38 -4.72
C MET A 572 -1.36 -32.73 -4.59
N THR A 573 -0.27 -32.82 -3.85
CA THR A 573 0.44 -34.09 -3.57
C THR A 573 -0.46 -35.04 -2.79
N GLY A 574 -0.80 -36.20 -3.40
CA GLY A 574 -1.67 -37.19 -2.80
C GLY A 574 -3.18 -36.93 -2.93
N SER A 575 -3.58 -35.86 -3.62
CA SER A 575 -4.97 -35.54 -3.93
C SER A 575 -5.34 -36.01 -5.33
N THR A 576 -6.64 -36.21 -5.56
CA THR A 576 -7.16 -36.44 -6.91
C THR A 576 -7.23 -35.08 -7.62
N ILE A 577 -6.41 -34.90 -8.63
CA ILE A 577 -6.43 -33.72 -9.52
C ILE A 577 -7.82 -33.54 -10.16
N ASP A 578 -8.60 -34.63 -10.23
CA ASP A 578 -9.93 -34.68 -10.83
C ASP A 578 -10.98 -33.85 -10.07
N ASP A 579 -10.83 -33.67 -8.75
CA ASP A 579 -11.77 -32.86 -7.95
C ASP A 579 -11.04 -32.02 -6.89
N PRO A 580 -10.34 -30.95 -7.31
CA PRO A 580 -9.59 -30.11 -6.42
C PRO A 580 -10.46 -29.31 -5.42
N LEU A 581 -11.71 -29.03 -5.76
CA LEU A 581 -12.62 -28.33 -4.84
C LEU A 581 -13.04 -29.24 -3.68
N SER A 582 -13.38 -30.50 -3.95
CA SER A 582 -13.65 -31.49 -2.90
C SER A 582 -12.43 -31.79 -2.03
N ASP A 583 -11.25 -31.82 -2.62
CA ASP A 583 -9.99 -32.00 -1.91
C ASP A 583 -9.70 -30.82 -0.96
N THR A 584 -9.85 -29.60 -1.43
CA THR A 584 -9.73 -28.39 -0.60
C THR A 584 -10.76 -28.39 0.53
N TYR A 585 -11.99 -28.78 0.24
CA TYR A 585 -13.06 -28.91 1.26
C TYR A 585 -12.69 -29.90 2.37
N LYS A 586 -12.15 -31.05 2.03
CA LYS A 586 -11.68 -32.05 3.02
C LYS A 586 -10.53 -31.50 3.88
N LYS A 587 -9.56 -30.87 3.25
CA LYS A 587 -8.40 -30.25 3.94
C LYS A 587 -8.81 -29.11 4.86
N LEU A 588 -9.88 -28.39 4.51
CA LEU A 588 -10.40 -27.26 5.27
C LEU A 588 -10.81 -27.67 6.71
N GLY A 589 -11.32 -28.88 6.90
CA GLY A 589 -11.76 -29.34 8.19
C GLY A 589 -12.95 -28.56 8.76
N CYS A 590 -13.81 -28.05 7.87
CA CYS A 590 -14.98 -27.26 8.20
C CYS A 590 -16.21 -27.79 7.46
N SER A 591 -17.24 -28.20 8.19
CA SER A 591 -18.52 -28.59 7.60
C SER A 591 -19.27 -27.33 7.15
N ILE A 592 -19.71 -27.28 5.93
CA ILE A 592 -20.43 -26.14 5.32
C ILE A 592 -21.76 -26.64 4.77
N SER A 593 -22.86 -26.07 5.27
CA SER A 593 -24.21 -26.46 4.87
C SER A 593 -25.05 -25.21 4.53
N PRO A 594 -25.70 -25.15 3.36
CA PRO A 594 -26.61 -24.06 3.05
C PRO A 594 -27.80 -24.04 4.04
N LEU A 595 -28.20 -22.85 4.49
CA LEU A 595 -29.46 -22.66 5.19
C LEU A 595 -30.61 -22.52 4.19
N GLU A 596 -31.72 -23.17 4.49
CA GLU A 596 -32.94 -23.01 3.73
C GLU A 596 -33.55 -21.61 3.97
N LYS A 597 -34.00 -20.96 2.90
CA LYS A 597 -34.56 -19.60 2.95
C LYS A 597 -35.81 -19.51 3.82
N ASP A 598 -36.52 -20.60 4.02
CA ASP A 598 -37.72 -20.66 4.86
C ASP A 598 -37.42 -20.89 6.35
N SER A 599 -36.15 -21.18 6.70
CA SER A 599 -35.78 -21.43 8.08
C SER A 599 -35.84 -20.16 8.92
N ASP A 600 -36.14 -20.33 10.22
CA ASP A 600 -36.21 -19.22 11.17
C ASP A 600 -34.84 -18.54 11.34
N ASP A 601 -33.76 -19.33 11.31
CA ASP A 601 -32.40 -18.82 11.39
C ASP A 601 -32.03 -17.97 10.20
N TYR A 602 -32.41 -18.36 8.99
CA TYR A 602 -32.19 -17.58 7.77
C TYR A 602 -32.91 -16.23 7.86
N LYS A 603 -34.18 -16.23 8.22
CA LYS A 603 -35.00 -15.00 8.36
C LYS A 603 -34.46 -14.08 9.45
N MET A 604 -34.00 -14.64 10.56
CA MET A 604 -33.41 -13.87 11.66
C MET A 604 -32.11 -13.18 11.21
N ILE A 605 -31.24 -13.88 10.50
CA ILE A 605 -29.96 -13.34 10.03
C ILE A 605 -30.19 -12.25 8.99
N VAL A 606 -31.13 -12.44 8.05
CA VAL A 606 -31.49 -11.39 7.07
C VAL A 606 -32.00 -10.15 7.77
N LYS A 607 -32.87 -10.29 8.76
CA LYS A 607 -33.39 -9.18 9.55
C LYS A 607 -32.28 -8.47 10.33
N TYR A 608 -31.37 -9.21 10.92
CA TYR A 608 -30.20 -8.68 11.64
C TYR A 608 -29.31 -7.87 10.71
N LEU A 609 -29.04 -8.37 9.51
CA LEU A 609 -28.29 -7.64 8.50
C LEU A 609 -29.00 -6.35 8.09
N GLU A 610 -30.25 -6.41 7.73
CA GLU A 610 -31.03 -5.24 7.25
C GLU A 610 -31.12 -4.12 8.29
N LYS A 611 -31.33 -4.47 9.56
CA LYS A 611 -31.44 -3.48 10.64
C LYS A 611 -30.11 -2.81 10.98
N THR A 612 -29.01 -3.53 10.88
CA THR A 612 -27.69 -3.08 11.35
C THR A 612 -26.74 -2.70 10.22
N TYR A 613 -27.22 -2.72 8.99
CA TYR A 613 -26.48 -2.31 7.81
C TYR A 613 -26.66 -0.82 7.52
N GLU A 614 -25.55 -0.18 7.20
CA GLU A 614 -25.53 1.15 6.57
C GLU A 614 -24.73 1.05 5.26
N PRO A 615 -25.10 1.81 4.22
CA PRO A 615 -24.43 1.73 2.94
C PRO A 615 -22.92 1.97 3.02
N VAL A 616 -22.16 1.12 2.35
CA VAL A 616 -20.72 1.33 2.18
C VAL A 616 -20.52 2.48 1.21
N LYS A 617 -19.68 3.44 1.59
CA LYS A 617 -19.31 4.59 0.75
C LYS A 617 -17.94 4.40 0.14
N VAL A 618 -17.87 4.51 -1.18
CA VAL A 618 -16.62 4.53 -1.93
C VAL A 618 -16.60 5.81 -2.76
N GLY A 619 -15.88 6.80 -2.30
CA GLY A 619 -15.98 8.15 -2.85
C GLY A 619 -17.39 8.72 -2.64
N ASP A 620 -18.05 9.10 -3.72
CA ASP A 620 -19.42 9.65 -3.71
C ASP A 620 -20.50 8.57 -3.95
N ILE A 621 -20.12 7.31 -4.09
CA ILE A 621 -21.02 6.21 -4.42
C ILE A 621 -21.35 5.43 -3.15
N GLU A 622 -22.65 5.19 -2.94
CA GLU A 622 -23.14 4.34 -1.86
C GLU A 622 -23.57 2.97 -2.39
N TYR A 623 -23.21 1.92 -1.68
CA TYR A 623 -23.55 0.54 -2.02
C TYR A 623 -24.49 -0.05 -1.00
N GLY A 624 -25.68 -0.45 -1.44
CA GLY A 624 -26.59 -1.29 -0.69
C GLY A 624 -26.12 -2.75 -0.71
N VAL A 625 -26.77 -3.59 0.07
CA VAL A 625 -26.44 -5.01 0.15
C VAL A 625 -27.70 -5.86 0.05
N SER A 626 -27.61 -6.97 -0.68
CA SER A 626 -28.64 -8.01 -0.72
C SER A 626 -28.02 -9.36 -0.32
N VAL A 627 -28.81 -10.20 0.37
CA VAL A 627 -28.38 -11.55 0.75
C VAL A 627 -28.64 -12.49 -0.41
N GLU A 628 -27.60 -13.21 -0.84
CA GLU A 628 -27.71 -14.22 -1.87
C GLU A 628 -27.91 -15.63 -1.26
N ASN A 629 -27.10 -15.96 -0.26
CA ASN A 629 -27.17 -17.23 0.45
C ASN A 629 -26.58 -17.13 1.85
N ILE A 630 -26.94 -18.07 2.71
CA ILE A 630 -26.37 -18.18 4.06
C ILE A 630 -25.94 -19.63 4.26
N PHE A 631 -24.72 -19.82 4.76
CA PHE A 631 -24.17 -21.13 5.12
C PHE A 631 -24.04 -21.23 6.62
N ALA A 632 -24.47 -22.35 7.21
CA ALA A 632 -24.07 -22.76 8.54
C ALA A 632 -22.72 -23.46 8.45
N VAL A 633 -21.77 -23.07 9.27
CA VAL A 633 -20.41 -23.60 9.24
C VAL A 633 -19.99 -24.14 10.60
N GLU A 634 -19.20 -25.21 10.59
CA GLU A 634 -18.67 -25.86 11.77
C GLU A 634 -17.16 -26.11 11.62
N PRO A 635 -16.32 -25.08 11.83
CA PRO A 635 -14.88 -25.26 11.79
C PRO A 635 -14.40 -26.13 12.95
N SER A 636 -13.60 -27.16 12.64
CA SER A 636 -13.06 -28.05 13.68
C SER A 636 -12.08 -27.35 14.64
N ALA A 637 -11.47 -26.26 14.20
CA ALA A 637 -10.56 -25.44 15.02
C ALA A 637 -11.29 -24.51 16.01
N CYS A 638 -12.57 -24.21 15.77
CA CYS A 638 -13.40 -23.47 16.71
C CYS A 638 -13.94 -24.36 17.82
N PRO A 639 -14.31 -23.80 18.99
CA PRO A 639 -15.06 -24.59 19.99
C PRO A 639 -16.35 -25.13 19.39
N SER A 640 -16.76 -26.32 19.86
CA SER A 640 -18.02 -26.91 19.44
C SER A 640 -19.21 -26.08 19.91
N TYR A 641 -20.37 -26.22 19.27
CA TYR A 641 -21.59 -25.53 19.70
C TYR A 641 -21.93 -25.86 21.16
N GLU A 642 -21.77 -27.11 21.60
CA GLU A 642 -21.99 -27.55 22.98
C GLU A 642 -21.05 -26.84 23.96
N ASP A 643 -19.80 -26.60 23.58
CA ASP A 643 -18.83 -25.92 24.44
C ASP A 643 -19.07 -24.42 24.51
N ILE A 644 -19.36 -23.77 23.39
CA ILE A 644 -19.58 -22.33 23.37
C ILE A 644 -20.86 -21.91 24.12
N VAL A 645 -21.93 -22.72 24.07
CA VAL A 645 -23.20 -22.39 24.73
C VAL A 645 -23.14 -22.49 26.26
N LYS A 646 -22.13 -23.16 26.79
CA LYS A 646 -21.87 -23.24 28.24
C LYS A 646 -21.18 -21.99 28.80
N LEU A 647 -20.62 -21.16 27.92
CA LEU A 647 -19.92 -19.94 28.33
C LEU A 647 -20.91 -18.81 28.67
N PRO A 648 -20.53 -17.90 29.57
CA PRO A 648 -21.41 -16.80 29.96
C PRO A 648 -21.43 -15.68 28.90
N ASN A 649 -22.52 -14.90 28.89
CA ASN A 649 -22.66 -13.69 28.10
C ASN A 649 -22.31 -13.86 26.63
N LYS A 650 -23.05 -14.72 25.98
CA LYS A 650 -22.90 -15.01 24.54
C LYS A 650 -23.65 -14.02 23.68
N VAL A 651 -23.00 -13.52 22.67
CA VAL A 651 -23.56 -12.56 21.72
C VAL A 651 -23.25 -13.02 20.28
N LEU A 652 -24.26 -12.95 19.41
CA LEU A 652 -24.06 -13.19 17.97
C LEU A 652 -23.58 -11.89 17.32
N LEU A 653 -22.35 -11.87 16.86
CA LEU A 653 -21.68 -10.67 16.35
C LEU A 653 -21.20 -10.82 14.90
N TRP A 654 -21.19 -9.71 14.20
CA TRP A 654 -20.61 -9.58 12.88
C TRP A 654 -19.09 -9.42 12.94
N CYS A 655 -18.38 -10.16 12.11
CA CYS A 655 -16.93 -10.07 12.01
C CYS A 655 -16.56 -9.73 10.58
N GLY A 656 -15.76 -8.69 10.41
CA GLY A 656 -15.27 -8.28 9.11
C GLY A 656 -14.18 -9.21 8.59
N SER A 657 -14.31 -9.63 7.34
CA SER A 657 -13.32 -10.46 6.68
C SER A 657 -13.33 -10.25 5.18
N ARG A 658 -12.14 -10.20 4.58
CA ARG A 658 -12.00 -10.25 3.13
C ARG A 658 -12.16 -11.69 2.65
N SER A 659 -12.62 -11.87 1.40
CA SER A 659 -12.73 -13.22 0.80
C SER A 659 -11.40 -13.97 0.82
N SER A 660 -10.28 -13.29 0.66
CA SER A 660 -8.93 -13.87 0.74
C SER A 660 -8.53 -14.42 2.13
N ASN A 661 -9.24 -14.04 3.18
CA ASN A 661 -8.97 -14.50 4.55
C ASN A 661 -9.89 -15.65 4.98
N LEU A 662 -10.97 -15.90 4.25
CA LEU A 662 -12.02 -16.83 4.67
C LEU A 662 -11.53 -18.26 4.79
N LEU A 663 -10.75 -18.78 3.86
CA LEU A 663 -10.22 -20.16 3.96
C LEU A 663 -9.44 -20.36 5.25
N ARG A 664 -8.61 -19.40 5.60
CA ARG A 664 -7.82 -19.46 6.82
C ARG A 664 -8.70 -19.36 8.06
N HIS A 665 -9.71 -18.49 8.07
CA HIS A 665 -10.66 -18.41 9.20
C HIS A 665 -11.45 -19.71 9.38
N LEU A 666 -11.89 -20.33 8.30
CA LEU A 666 -12.60 -21.62 8.35
C LEU A 666 -11.68 -22.78 8.73
N HIS A 667 -10.41 -22.70 8.39
CA HIS A 667 -9.42 -23.74 8.71
C HIS A 667 -8.86 -23.65 10.13
N LYS A 668 -8.54 -22.44 10.61
CA LYS A 668 -7.86 -22.19 11.90
C LYS A 668 -8.71 -21.43 12.94
N GLY A 669 -9.91 -21.00 12.60
CA GLY A 669 -10.68 -20.07 13.41
C GLY A 669 -10.11 -18.64 13.35
N PHE A 670 -10.69 -17.74 14.12
CA PHE A 670 -10.13 -16.40 14.26
C PHE A 670 -8.85 -16.43 15.09
N LEU A 671 -7.86 -15.67 14.67
CA LEU A 671 -6.67 -15.39 15.45
C LEU A 671 -6.73 -13.95 16.02
N PRO A 672 -6.18 -13.73 17.21
CA PRO A 672 -5.97 -12.40 17.73
C PRO A 672 -5.11 -11.56 16.79
N ALA A 673 -5.33 -10.23 16.80
CA ALA A 673 -4.48 -9.28 16.09
C ALA A 673 -3.01 -9.41 16.51
N ILE A 674 -2.10 -9.14 15.60
CA ILE A 674 -0.65 -9.34 15.82
C ILE A 674 -0.01 -8.27 16.71
N CYS A 675 -0.65 -7.11 16.86
CA CYS A 675 -0.09 -5.98 17.60
C CYS A 675 -1.18 -5.11 18.21
N SER A 676 -0.74 -4.14 19.01
CA SER A 676 -1.57 -3.07 19.58
C SER A 676 -1.18 -1.73 18.97
N LEU A 677 -2.17 -1.00 18.44
CA LEU A 677 -2.01 0.34 17.89
C LEU A 677 -3.17 1.21 18.35
N PRO A 678 -2.98 2.52 18.54
CA PRO A 678 -4.04 3.41 19.03
C PRO A 678 -5.05 3.80 17.94
N VAL A 679 -5.50 2.85 17.13
CA VAL A 679 -6.42 3.05 16.01
C VAL A 679 -7.46 1.93 15.97
N PRO A 680 -8.61 2.14 15.30
CA PRO A 680 -9.62 1.10 15.14
C PRO A 680 -9.07 -0.21 14.58
N GLY A 681 -9.56 -1.32 15.10
CA GLY A 681 -9.10 -2.66 14.73
C GLY A 681 -7.93 -3.19 15.57
N TYR A 682 -7.10 -2.31 16.13
CA TYR A 682 -5.89 -2.69 16.88
C TYR A 682 -5.83 -2.07 18.29
N MET A 683 -6.77 -1.19 18.63
CA MET A 683 -6.76 -0.46 19.91
C MET A 683 -6.97 -1.34 21.14
N PHE A 684 -7.50 -2.52 20.98
CA PHE A 684 -7.71 -3.47 22.06
C PHE A 684 -6.51 -4.41 22.31
N GLY A 685 -5.43 -4.24 21.54
CA GLY A 685 -4.27 -5.10 21.57
C GLY A 685 -4.46 -6.39 20.78
N LYS A 686 -3.87 -7.48 21.24
CA LYS A 686 -3.94 -8.80 20.59
C LYS A 686 -5.28 -9.48 20.84
N ALA A 687 -6.32 -8.92 20.26
CA ALA A 687 -7.71 -9.35 20.45
C ALA A 687 -8.37 -9.79 19.15
N ILE A 688 -9.42 -10.58 19.30
CA ILE A 688 -10.39 -10.86 18.22
C ILE A 688 -11.50 -9.84 18.38
N VAL A 689 -11.73 -9.04 17.34
CA VAL A 689 -12.66 -7.92 17.35
C VAL A 689 -13.85 -8.20 16.44
N CYS A 690 -15.06 -8.03 16.97
CA CYS A 690 -16.33 -8.15 16.26
C CYS A 690 -17.21 -6.93 16.55
N SER A 691 -18.27 -6.75 15.75
CA SER A 691 -19.22 -5.64 15.93
C SER A 691 -20.67 -6.16 15.96
N ASP A 692 -21.53 -5.41 16.60
CA ASP A 692 -22.99 -5.62 16.53
C ASP A 692 -23.61 -4.99 15.28
N ALA A 693 -22.88 -4.16 14.54
CA ALA A 693 -23.29 -3.55 13.30
C ALA A 693 -22.74 -4.30 12.07
N ALA A 694 -23.65 -4.81 11.24
CA ALA A 694 -23.28 -5.40 9.94
C ALA A 694 -22.54 -4.39 9.04
N ALA A 695 -22.85 -3.10 9.18
CA ALA A 695 -22.17 -2.02 8.47
C ALA A 695 -20.65 -2.02 8.68
N GLU A 696 -20.17 -2.31 9.89
CA GLU A 696 -18.73 -2.42 10.17
C GLU A 696 -18.10 -3.60 9.47
N ALA A 697 -18.72 -4.78 9.54
CA ALA A 697 -18.24 -5.98 8.85
C ALA A 697 -18.27 -5.83 7.31
N ALA A 698 -19.27 -5.16 6.77
CA ALA A 698 -19.44 -4.95 5.35
C ALA A 698 -18.32 -4.11 4.72
N ARG A 699 -17.72 -3.19 5.47
CA ARG A 699 -16.57 -2.41 4.98
C ARG A 699 -15.38 -3.29 4.62
N TYR A 700 -15.17 -4.38 5.36
CA TYR A 700 -14.08 -5.34 5.09
C TYR A 700 -14.45 -6.33 3.97
N GLY A 701 -15.71 -6.68 3.84
CA GLY A 701 -16.20 -7.62 2.82
C GLY A 701 -16.30 -7.01 1.42
N PHE A 702 -16.45 -5.71 1.31
CA PHE A 702 -16.47 -5.00 0.03
C PHE A 702 -15.07 -4.84 -0.53
N THR A 703 -14.85 -5.31 -1.76
CA THR A 703 -13.55 -5.23 -2.43
C THR A 703 -13.52 -4.21 -3.54
N ALA A 704 -14.45 -4.28 -4.49
CA ALA A 704 -14.53 -3.35 -5.61
C ALA A 704 -15.91 -3.38 -6.26
N ALA A 705 -16.26 -2.34 -6.98
CA ALA A 705 -17.53 -2.21 -7.68
C ALA A 705 -17.73 -3.24 -8.80
N ASP A 706 -16.66 -3.66 -9.45
CA ASP A 706 -16.64 -4.70 -10.47
C ASP A 706 -16.69 -6.14 -9.88
N ARG A 707 -16.65 -6.24 -8.55
CA ARG A 707 -16.75 -7.49 -7.79
C ARG A 707 -17.76 -7.32 -6.67
N PRO A 708 -19.05 -7.34 -7.01
CA PRO A 708 -20.10 -7.01 -6.09
C PRO A 708 -20.38 -8.10 -5.05
N GLU A 709 -19.81 -9.30 -5.22
CA GLU A 709 -20.00 -10.40 -4.28
C GLU A 709 -19.02 -10.29 -3.09
N GLY A 710 -19.53 -10.58 -1.91
CA GLY A 710 -18.75 -10.60 -0.68
C GLY A 710 -19.34 -11.56 0.34
N PHE A 711 -18.63 -11.74 1.44
CA PHE A 711 -19.08 -12.58 2.56
C PHE A 711 -18.99 -11.80 3.86
N LEU A 712 -20.01 -11.95 4.69
CA LEU A 712 -20.00 -11.48 6.07
C LEU A 712 -19.99 -12.68 7.00
N VAL A 713 -19.26 -12.60 8.08
CA VAL A 713 -19.12 -13.69 9.05
C VAL A 713 -19.92 -13.36 10.30
N LEU A 714 -20.74 -14.31 10.74
CA LEU A 714 -21.39 -14.28 12.04
C LEU A 714 -20.73 -15.28 12.98
N ALA A 715 -20.34 -14.80 14.14
CA ALA A 715 -19.73 -15.62 15.17
C ALA A 715 -20.47 -15.46 16.51
N ILE A 716 -20.53 -16.55 17.26
CA ILE A 716 -20.96 -16.51 18.65
C ILE A 716 -19.73 -16.22 19.51
N ALA A 717 -19.74 -15.09 20.20
CA ALA A 717 -18.66 -14.68 21.08
C ALA A 717 -19.15 -14.67 22.54
N SER A 718 -18.37 -15.27 23.45
CA SER A 718 -18.57 -15.12 24.88
C SER A 718 -17.74 -13.97 25.40
N LEU A 719 -18.42 -12.95 25.95
CA LEU A 719 -17.77 -11.76 26.50
C LEU A 719 -17.30 -11.96 27.96
N GLY A 720 -17.62 -13.13 28.54
CA GLY A 720 -17.26 -13.43 29.93
C GLY A 720 -18.18 -12.77 30.95
N ASN A 721 -17.84 -12.94 32.23
CA ASN A 721 -18.63 -12.40 33.33
C ASN A 721 -18.35 -10.91 33.58
N GLU A 722 -17.17 -10.44 33.22
CA GLU A 722 -16.73 -9.06 33.37
C GLU A 722 -16.49 -8.44 32.02
N ILE A 723 -17.04 -7.25 31.81
CA ILE A 723 -16.83 -6.49 30.56
C ILE A 723 -16.29 -5.11 30.95
N THR A 724 -15.18 -4.74 30.33
CA THR A 724 -14.63 -3.40 30.44
C THR A 724 -15.10 -2.54 29.26
N GLU A 725 -15.61 -1.36 29.54
CA GLU A 725 -15.97 -0.38 28.49
C GLU A 725 -14.83 0.61 28.24
N LEU A 726 -14.48 0.82 26.98
CA LEU A 726 -13.44 1.76 26.55
C LEU A 726 -14.02 2.80 25.59
N LYS A 727 -13.74 4.08 25.86
CA LYS A 727 -14.13 5.22 24.99
C LYS A 727 -13.01 5.65 24.05
N SER A 728 -11.76 5.28 24.36
CA SER A 728 -10.56 5.66 23.64
C SER A 728 -9.51 4.56 23.75
N PRO A 729 -8.53 4.53 22.85
CA PRO A 729 -7.43 3.58 22.95
C PRO A 729 -6.72 3.69 24.31
N PRO A 730 -6.53 2.59 25.03
CA PRO A 730 -5.76 2.59 26.28
C PRO A 730 -4.27 2.82 26.02
N GLU A 731 -3.56 3.37 26.98
CA GLU A 731 -2.10 3.55 26.86
C GLU A 731 -1.37 2.20 26.83
N ASP A 732 -1.87 1.22 27.55
CA ASP A 732 -1.32 -0.14 27.61
C ASP A 732 -2.45 -1.18 27.61
N THR A 733 -2.34 -2.14 26.69
CA THR A 733 -3.29 -3.25 26.53
C THR A 733 -2.89 -4.52 27.29
N THR A 734 -1.70 -4.57 27.86
CA THR A 734 -1.13 -5.78 28.49
C THR A 734 -2.05 -6.33 29.59
N SER A 735 -2.62 -5.49 30.44
CA SER A 735 -3.52 -5.90 31.50
C SER A 735 -4.81 -6.55 30.98
N LEU A 736 -5.35 -6.04 29.88
CA LEU A 736 -6.54 -6.60 29.24
C LEU A 736 -6.25 -7.96 28.62
N GLU A 737 -5.12 -8.09 27.96
CA GLU A 737 -4.67 -9.31 27.30
C GLU A 737 -4.39 -10.43 28.32
N GLU A 738 -3.71 -10.12 29.43
CA GLU A 738 -3.37 -11.09 30.48
C GLU A 738 -4.59 -11.58 31.23
N LYS A 739 -5.53 -10.68 31.57
CA LYS A 739 -6.75 -11.04 32.29
C LYS A 739 -7.81 -11.67 31.41
N LYS A 740 -7.68 -11.58 30.10
CA LYS A 740 -8.65 -12.07 29.11
C LYS A 740 -10.09 -11.62 29.38
N ILE A 741 -10.24 -10.38 29.85
CA ILE A 741 -11.54 -9.75 30.12
C ILE A 741 -12.13 -9.30 28.79
N GLY A 742 -13.43 -9.55 28.56
CA GLY A 742 -14.15 -9.01 27.43
C GLY A 742 -14.19 -7.48 27.45
N VAL A 743 -14.00 -6.86 26.29
CA VAL A 743 -13.97 -5.41 26.15
C VAL A 743 -15.04 -4.96 25.18
N LYS A 744 -15.74 -3.89 25.55
CA LYS A 744 -16.68 -3.18 24.70
C LYS A 744 -16.13 -1.80 24.36
N GLY A 745 -15.80 -1.58 23.11
CA GLY A 745 -15.46 -0.27 22.57
C GLY A 745 -16.72 0.52 22.26
N LEU A 746 -16.81 1.74 22.77
CA LEU A 746 -17.96 2.61 22.60
C LEU A 746 -17.77 3.47 21.34
N GLY A 747 -18.59 3.24 20.32
CA GLY A 747 -18.56 3.94 19.04
C GLY A 747 -19.48 5.16 19.00
N LYS A 748 -19.38 5.90 17.89
CA LYS A 748 -20.28 7.03 17.59
C LYS A 748 -21.73 6.59 17.36
N LYS A 749 -21.90 5.35 16.92
CA LYS A 749 -23.20 4.72 16.67
C LYS A 749 -23.27 3.37 17.36
N LYS A 750 -24.46 2.96 17.68
CA LYS A 750 -24.75 1.65 18.28
C LYS A 750 -26.08 1.10 17.77
N THR A 751 -26.31 -0.18 17.97
CA THR A 751 -27.64 -0.78 17.80
C THR A 751 -28.56 -0.42 18.96
N ASP A 752 -29.83 -0.14 18.68
CA ASP A 752 -30.83 0.20 19.72
C ASP A 752 -31.05 -1.00 20.64
N GLU A 753 -30.65 -0.89 21.89
CA GLU A 753 -30.72 -1.96 22.88
C GLU A 753 -32.15 -2.40 23.21
N SER A 754 -33.13 -1.54 23.00
CA SER A 754 -34.54 -1.87 23.21
C SER A 754 -35.08 -2.90 22.22
N GLU A 755 -34.42 -3.06 21.07
CA GLU A 755 -34.79 -3.98 20.00
C GLU A 755 -33.98 -5.30 20.05
N HIS A 756 -32.97 -5.41 20.94
CA HIS A 756 -32.23 -6.63 21.15
C HIS A 756 -33.13 -7.74 21.68
N PHE A 757 -32.82 -8.96 21.28
CA PHE A 757 -33.55 -10.13 21.76
C PHE A 757 -32.62 -11.29 22.14
N VAL A 758 -33.13 -12.18 22.94
CA VAL A 758 -32.44 -13.42 23.27
C VAL A 758 -32.92 -14.51 22.32
N TRP A 759 -31.94 -15.12 21.63
CA TRP A 759 -32.17 -16.24 20.73
C TRP A 759 -32.07 -17.57 21.51
N LYS A 760 -31.88 -18.69 20.84
CA LYS A 760 -31.71 -20.00 21.47
C LYS A 760 -30.46 -20.05 22.37
N ASP A 761 -30.47 -20.86 23.41
CA ASP A 761 -29.36 -21.13 24.33
C ASP A 761 -28.77 -19.86 24.99
N ASP A 762 -29.63 -18.92 25.32
CA ASP A 762 -29.30 -17.62 25.93
C ASP A 762 -28.33 -16.76 25.11
N ILE A 763 -28.25 -16.95 23.79
CA ILE A 763 -27.46 -16.15 22.89
C ILE A 763 -28.17 -14.85 22.58
N LYS A 764 -27.58 -13.73 22.94
CA LYS A 764 -28.11 -12.40 22.65
C LYS A 764 -27.86 -12.02 21.20
N VAL A 765 -28.89 -11.51 20.53
CA VAL A 765 -28.77 -10.95 19.18
C VAL A 765 -29.06 -9.46 19.22
N PRO A 766 -28.05 -8.60 19.00
CA PRO A 766 -28.21 -7.15 19.03
C PRO A 766 -28.85 -6.60 17.74
N CYS A 767 -29.99 -7.13 17.37
CA CYS A 767 -30.74 -6.82 16.15
C CYS A 767 -31.55 -5.53 16.31
N GLY A 768 -30.85 -4.41 16.54
CA GLY A 768 -31.46 -3.11 16.67
C GLY A 768 -31.09 -2.17 15.51
N ARG A 769 -31.96 -1.21 15.18
CA ARG A 769 -31.61 -0.16 14.24
C ARG A 769 -30.38 0.63 14.74
N ILE A 770 -29.61 1.16 13.82
CA ILE A 770 -28.45 2.00 14.17
C ILE A 770 -28.92 3.36 14.67
N ILE A 771 -28.45 3.75 15.83
CA ILE A 771 -28.69 5.04 16.48
C ILE A 771 -27.38 5.72 16.87
N ALA A 772 -27.38 7.04 16.90
CA ALA A 772 -26.24 7.82 17.37
C ALA A 772 -26.04 7.65 18.89
N THR A 773 -24.81 7.72 19.34
CA THR A 773 -24.43 7.75 20.77
C THR A 773 -23.97 9.14 21.19
N GLU A 774 -23.71 9.31 22.48
CA GLU A 774 -23.10 10.52 23.04
C GLU A 774 -21.57 10.59 22.85
N HIS A 775 -20.96 9.57 22.19
CA HIS A 775 -19.50 9.43 22.04
C HIS A 775 -19.05 9.94 20.67
N GLU A 776 -19.34 11.19 20.34
CA GLU A 776 -18.96 11.81 19.05
C GLU A 776 -17.45 11.84 18.80
N ASP A 777 -16.65 11.86 19.87
CA ASP A 777 -15.17 11.87 19.79
C ASP A 777 -14.55 10.47 19.69
N SER A 778 -15.35 9.41 19.69
CA SER A 778 -14.82 8.05 19.60
C SER A 778 -14.08 7.83 18.28
N PRO A 779 -12.93 7.14 18.29
CA PRO A 779 -12.30 6.69 17.06
C PRO A 779 -13.10 5.61 16.32
N LEU A 780 -14.01 4.92 17.03
CA LEU A 780 -14.87 3.87 16.48
C LEU A 780 -16.15 4.46 15.90
N GLU A 781 -16.51 4.05 14.70
CA GLU A 781 -17.78 4.44 14.09
C GLU A 781 -18.96 3.71 14.76
N TYR A 782 -18.79 2.41 15.03
CA TYR A 782 -19.76 1.54 15.72
C TYR A 782 -19.17 0.94 16.98
N ASN A 783 -20.03 0.44 17.87
CA ASN A 783 -19.57 -0.35 18.99
C ASN A 783 -18.83 -1.58 18.51
N GLU A 784 -17.71 -1.88 19.14
CA GLU A 784 -16.91 -3.07 18.87
C GLU A 784 -16.71 -3.89 20.15
N TYR A 785 -16.59 -5.19 19.99
CA TYR A 785 -16.41 -6.14 21.08
C TYR A 785 -15.14 -6.92 20.85
N ALA A 786 -14.30 -6.99 21.87
CA ALA A 786 -13.01 -7.68 21.82
C ALA A 786 -12.95 -8.82 22.83
N VAL A 787 -12.47 -9.94 22.39
CA VAL A 787 -12.13 -11.11 23.24
C VAL A 787 -10.72 -11.57 22.92
N TYR A 788 -10.04 -12.19 23.89
CA TYR A 788 -8.61 -12.49 23.78
C TYR A 788 -8.31 -13.98 23.59
N ASP A 789 -9.27 -14.84 23.88
CA ASP A 789 -9.10 -16.29 23.76
C ASP A 789 -9.93 -16.82 22.57
N PRO A 790 -9.30 -17.45 21.58
CA PRO A 790 -10.01 -18.07 20.45
C PRO A 790 -11.08 -19.10 20.88
N LYS A 791 -10.96 -19.69 22.09
CA LYS A 791 -11.97 -20.59 22.65
C LYS A 791 -13.28 -19.89 23.04
N GLN A 792 -13.30 -18.57 23.07
CA GLN A 792 -14.50 -17.77 23.36
C GLN A 792 -15.27 -17.35 22.10
N VAL A 793 -14.79 -17.73 20.92
CA VAL A 793 -15.39 -17.35 19.64
C VAL A 793 -15.61 -18.57 18.75
N ARG A 794 -16.85 -18.71 18.24
CA ARG A 794 -17.21 -19.75 17.29
C ARG A 794 -17.76 -19.10 16.02
N ILE A 795 -17.09 -19.31 14.90
CA ILE A 795 -17.63 -18.96 13.58
C ILE A 795 -18.83 -19.87 13.31
N SER A 796 -19.99 -19.29 13.07
CA SER A 796 -21.24 -20.05 12.98
C SER A 796 -21.94 -19.92 11.64
N TYR A 797 -21.90 -18.74 11.00
CA TYR A 797 -22.55 -18.51 9.72
C TYR A 797 -21.67 -17.67 8.80
N LEU A 798 -21.79 -17.95 7.49
CA LEU A 798 -21.30 -17.11 6.41
C LEU A 798 -22.49 -16.60 5.62
N VAL A 799 -22.56 -15.28 5.46
CA VAL A 799 -23.59 -14.62 4.71
C VAL A 799 -23.02 -14.14 3.39
N GLY A 800 -23.37 -14.81 2.30
CA GLY A 800 -23.04 -14.37 0.95
C GLY A 800 -23.92 -13.19 0.55
N VAL A 801 -23.29 -12.10 0.20
CA VAL A 801 -23.98 -10.83 -0.14
C VAL A 801 -23.55 -10.32 -1.50
N LYS A 802 -24.41 -9.54 -2.12
CA LYS A 802 -24.13 -8.76 -3.30
C LYS A 802 -24.28 -7.28 -2.98
N TYR A 803 -23.24 -6.53 -3.26
CA TYR A 803 -23.23 -5.08 -3.14
C TYR A 803 -23.81 -4.47 -4.42
N GLU A 804 -24.77 -3.56 -4.27
CA GLU A 804 -25.44 -2.90 -5.39
C GLU A 804 -25.34 -1.39 -5.22
N GLU A 805 -24.94 -0.71 -6.28
CA GLU A 805 -24.87 0.75 -6.31
C GLU A 805 -26.30 1.31 -6.09
N LYS A 806 -26.42 2.19 -5.08
CA LYS A 806 -27.64 2.97 -4.92
C LYS A 806 -27.62 4.13 -5.90
N ASP A 807 -28.78 4.44 -6.47
CA ASP A 807 -28.96 5.62 -7.29
C ASP A 807 -28.38 6.84 -6.56
N ALA A 808 -27.35 7.43 -7.14
CA ALA A 808 -26.73 8.60 -6.59
C ALA A 808 -27.80 9.69 -6.45
N VAL A 809 -28.14 10.04 -5.24
CA VAL A 809 -28.88 11.28 -4.97
C VAL A 809 -27.91 12.39 -5.42
N ILE A 810 -28.14 12.92 -6.61
CA ILE A 810 -27.43 14.10 -7.07
C ILE A 810 -27.90 15.22 -6.16
N ASP A 811 -27.11 15.47 -5.11
CA ASP A 811 -27.26 16.69 -4.33
C ASP A 811 -26.93 17.86 -5.27
N THR A 812 -27.99 18.44 -5.83
CA THR A 812 -27.91 19.67 -6.63
C THR A 812 -27.81 20.90 -5.71
N ALA A 813 -27.04 20.82 -4.67
CA ALA A 813 -26.63 21.98 -3.89
C ALA A 813 -25.30 22.49 -4.45
N GLU A 814 -25.44 23.50 -5.36
CA GLU A 814 -24.36 24.37 -5.81
C GLU A 814 -23.72 25.15 -4.63
#